data_d7b16591777717a0eebba6122394fe95
#
_entry.id   d7b16591777717a0eebba6122394fe95
#
_cell.length_a   1.000
_cell.length_b   1.000
_cell.length_c   1.000
_cell.angle_alpha   90.00
_cell.angle_beta   90.00
_cell.angle_gamma   90.00
#
_symmetry.space_group_name_H-M   'P 1'
#
loop_
_entity.id
_entity.type
_entity.pdbx_description
1 polymer ?
#
loop_
_entity_poly.entity_id
_entity_poly.type
_entity_poly.pdbx_seq_one_letter_code
_entity_poly.pdbx_strand_id
1 'polypeptide(L)'
;MTEESGQRATAEAIERGGGGLGVDDLLARVMQAATGAVPAPPRDVDGVAAAIAAAAGRHLPAGHLSLDADFFDAGGTSVHAVELVAELEGELGIEFDLDEVFADARPISLARRWLQATGAEAPSEATPPAVHAGTPAPTAQGTLPVPAAGVRAASGAGAVAAPVPGTLPLSPAGALPALAPRALPIPTPRTSPALRPRVGSGDERYTRARREDLEQILADLSLADRLPFADVPEPLPPRRILLTGATGFLGSHMLLDLLRHSDAHVHCLVRAVDEEAAVARLGEALKSHRLPWSSEVRRRVTVLPGDIRRPRLGLSDELWHTLAHELDSVVGVAAAVDFLRGYQSLRASNVLGALTLAELAATGRPKPLHHISSIAVFNEVGITSMGEDDPLAHVDRLVSGYDQSKWAAEVALRRARDHGLVVTALRPGGIGGHTKTGAYNPQDLSSGLISAFGRFRTVPAFRYLNAAPVDWVSRVAVAAICEPDAWGYDYNLTGVPNTLDDVVRDMALGGMHVRVQDWDEWRTEALARLEAEPVPELAFLSRVLQSPTALKLCEATLKGPAAEGARTAALVAALGLPPAARYDAQAQLSTFERLAQDGLARLPHKDDQPYLWFSETTEGSVGPVGALADSPCSMALTLSIASMYQLVKERRVDVTGEVVCTAVHPEPLTVERGDVWIRPEEGIPQQHGLRHQLLRYRLRLRDADGGHWWLEGHKYARARRDLWRQTRALTVRIGREGEAASLAGEVVVPADSYVRDQIDGIKVDPRLTSQEKRAAKLTWLAWFGLEMGRGLLGPFARAAADLLDLRRTPTPTEHHR
;
A
#
# COMPACT_ATOMS: atom_id res chain seq x y z
N MET A 1 -11.47 2.69 50.74
CA MET A 1 -12.22 3.96 50.87
C MET A 1 -11.61 5.05 50.03
N THR A 2 -11.19 4.75 48.80
CA THR A 2 -10.59 5.69 47.86
C THR A 2 -11.06 5.54 46.40
N GLU A 3 -11.97 4.58 46.13
CA GLU A 3 -12.56 4.39 44.79
C GLU A 3 -13.98 4.95 44.65
N GLU A 4 -14.69 5.18 45.73
CA GLU A 4 -16.05 5.76 45.67
C GLU A 4 -16.09 7.28 45.52
N SER A 5 -14.98 7.99 45.78
CA SER A 5 -14.90 9.44 45.61
C SER A 5 -14.66 9.89 44.12
N GLY A 6 -14.11 9.00 43.28
CA GLY A 6 -13.84 9.27 41.88
C GLY A 6 -15.09 9.16 40.98
N GLN A 7 -16.01 8.28 41.34
CA GLN A 7 -17.23 8.05 40.56
C GLN A 7 -18.33 9.08 40.82
N ARG A 8 -18.34 9.72 41.99
CA ARG A 8 -19.29 10.82 42.28
C ARG A 8 -18.89 12.14 41.63
N ALA A 9 -17.58 12.40 41.41
CA ALA A 9 -17.13 13.60 40.74
C ALA A 9 -17.36 13.59 39.23
N THR A 10 -17.39 12.40 38.60
CA THR A 10 -17.70 12.23 37.18
C THR A 10 -19.21 12.29 36.89
N ALA A 11 -20.06 11.86 37.81
CA ALA A 11 -21.51 11.95 37.65
C ALA A 11 -22.03 13.38 37.81
N GLU A 12 -21.44 14.19 38.67
CA GLU A 12 -21.82 15.60 38.86
C GLU A 12 -21.30 16.54 37.72
N ALA A 13 -20.27 16.10 36.97
CA ALA A 13 -19.79 16.85 35.79
C ALA A 13 -20.65 16.61 34.55
N ILE A 14 -21.31 15.46 34.45
CA ILE A 14 -22.21 15.09 33.35
C ILE A 14 -23.59 15.77 33.52
N GLU A 15 -24.04 16.01 34.75
CA GLU A 15 -25.30 16.72 34.98
C GLU A 15 -25.24 18.28 34.78
N ARG A 16 -24.06 18.87 34.72
CA ARG A 16 -23.89 20.31 34.46
C ARG A 16 -23.61 20.73 33.02
N GLY A 17 -23.43 19.74 32.10
CA GLY A 17 -23.23 19.97 30.66
C GLY A 17 -24.44 19.68 29.77
N GLY A 18 -25.55 19.24 30.32
CA GLY A 18 -26.72 18.82 29.57
C GLY A 18 -27.82 19.89 29.43
N GLY A 19 -27.47 21.04 28.87
CA GLY A 19 -28.46 21.94 28.27
C GLY A 19 -28.80 21.45 26.87
N GLY A 20 -29.59 20.38 26.74
CA GLY A 20 -30.20 20.03 25.46
C GLY A 20 -31.10 21.17 25.01
N LEU A 21 -30.73 21.83 23.94
CA LEU A 21 -31.60 22.75 23.21
C LEU A 21 -32.84 21.94 22.83
N GLY A 22 -34.02 22.37 23.29
CA GLY A 22 -35.29 21.76 22.90
C GLY A 22 -35.48 21.84 21.40
N VAL A 23 -36.25 20.90 20.86
CA VAL A 23 -36.58 20.85 19.40
C VAL A 23 -37.15 22.19 18.95
N ASP A 24 -37.84 22.92 19.82
CA ASP A 24 -38.41 24.24 19.55
C ASP A 24 -37.32 25.35 19.45
N ASP A 25 -36.21 25.24 20.22
CA ASP A 25 -35.06 26.13 20.09
C ASP A 25 -34.25 25.87 18.84
N LEU A 26 -34.16 24.60 18.41
CA LEU A 26 -33.55 24.21 17.13
C LEU A 26 -34.42 24.72 15.95
N LEU A 27 -35.73 24.53 16.03
CA LEU A 27 -36.68 25.04 15.02
C LEU A 27 -36.67 26.59 14.99
N ALA A 28 -36.59 27.25 16.14
CA ALA A 28 -36.49 28.72 16.18
C ALA A 28 -35.18 29.24 15.56
N ARG A 29 -34.06 28.54 15.79
CA ARG A 29 -32.78 28.84 15.12
C ARG A 29 -32.78 28.56 13.63
N VAL A 30 -33.37 27.46 13.20
CA VAL A 30 -33.56 27.13 11.76
C VAL A 30 -34.49 28.15 11.10
N MET A 31 -35.56 28.60 11.78
CA MET A 31 -36.47 29.63 11.24
C MET A 31 -35.84 31.03 11.29
N GLN A 32 -34.96 31.34 12.26
CA GLN A 32 -34.18 32.57 12.32
C GLN A 32 -33.08 32.64 11.28
N ALA A 33 -32.44 31.47 10.94
CA ALA A 33 -31.53 31.35 9.83
C ALA A 33 -32.24 31.48 8.46
N ALA A 34 -33.52 31.08 8.37
CA ALA A 34 -34.30 31.19 7.15
C ALA A 34 -34.87 32.61 6.88
N THR A 35 -34.78 33.50 7.83
CA THR A 35 -35.26 34.92 7.69
C THR A 35 -34.13 35.94 7.73
N GLY A 36 -32.87 35.55 7.99
CA GLY A 36 -31.70 36.40 7.83
C GLY A 36 -31.31 36.47 6.36
N ALA A 37 -31.42 37.66 5.75
CA ALA A 37 -30.81 37.88 4.44
C ALA A 37 -29.31 37.54 4.55
N VAL A 38 -28.83 36.54 3.83
CA VAL A 38 -27.41 36.25 3.67
C VAL A 38 -26.74 37.54 3.23
N PRO A 39 -25.71 38.07 3.93
CA PRO A 39 -25.03 39.28 3.50
C PRO A 39 -24.51 39.06 2.08
N ALA A 40 -24.74 39.98 1.18
CA ALA A 40 -24.26 39.88 -0.19
C ALA A 40 -22.73 39.71 -0.15
N PRO A 41 -22.18 38.72 -0.88
CA PRO A 41 -20.74 38.49 -0.87
C PRO A 41 -19.98 39.74 -1.35
N PRO A 42 -18.75 39.96 -0.89
CA PRO A 42 -17.87 41.00 -1.42
C PRO A 42 -17.79 40.92 -2.93
N ARG A 43 -17.62 42.05 -3.61
CA ARG A 43 -17.58 42.11 -5.09
C ARG A 43 -16.16 42.30 -5.64
N ASP A 44 -15.14 42.27 -4.82
CA ASP A 44 -13.73 42.34 -5.21
C ASP A 44 -13.01 41.03 -4.80
N VAL A 45 -11.94 40.75 -5.54
CA VAL A 45 -11.16 39.48 -5.39
C VAL A 45 -10.63 39.35 -3.95
N ASP A 46 -10.09 40.39 -3.38
CA ASP A 46 -9.46 40.35 -2.06
C ASP A 46 -10.50 40.15 -0.95
N GLY A 47 -11.66 40.80 -1.04
CA GLY A 47 -12.75 40.62 -0.10
C GLY A 47 -13.34 39.22 -0.12
N VAL A 48 -13.57 38.65 -1.33
CA VAL A 48 -14.03 37.26 -1.48
C VAL A 48 -12.97 36.28 -0.98
N ALA A 49 -11.69 36.49 -1.32
CA ALA A 49 -10.61 35.65 -0.84
C ALA A 49 -10.45 35.70 0.69
N ALA A 50 -10.62 36.85 1.30
CA ALA A 50 -10.59 37.02 2.76
C ALA A 50 -11.76 36.25 3.43
N ALA A 51 -12.97 36.31 2.85
CA ALA A 51 -14.12 35.55 3.34
C ALA A 51 -13.89 34.04 3.25
N ILE A 52 -13.37 33.56 2.11
CA ILE A 52 -13.01 32.13 1.93
C ILE A 52 -11.90 31.71 2.91
N ALA A 53 -10.87 32.56 3.10
CA ALA A 53 -9.78 32.28 4.04
C ALA A 53 -10.24 32.19 5.49
N ALA A 54 -11.19 33.06 5.87
CA ALA A 54 -11.78 33.06 7.22
C ALA A 54 -12.63 31.81 7.46
N ALA A 55 -13.47 31.40 6.48
CA ALA A 55 -14.23 30.17 6.54
C ALA A 55 -13.28 28.94 6.62
N ALA A 56 -12.31 28.86 5.72
CA ALA A 56 -11.32 27.79 5.70
C ALA A 56 -10.51 27.69 7.00
N GLY A 57 -10.18 28.82 7.62
CA GLY A 57 -9.46 28.89 8.89
C GLY A 57 -10.18 28.16 10.04
N ARG A 58 -11.52 28.16 10.05
CA ARG A 58 -12.32 27.48 11.08
C ARG A 58 -12.13 25.97 11.09
N HIS A 59 -11.78 25.38 9.93
CA HIS A 59 -11.56 23.96 9.74
C HIS A 59 -10.07 23.55 9.87
N LEU A 60 -9.18 24.51 10.18
CA LEU A 60 -7.75 24.25 10.25
C LEU A 60 -7.23 24.24 11.70
N PRO A 61 -6.23 23.40 12.03
CA PRO A 61 -5.63 23.39 13.36
C PRO A 61 -5.04 24.73 13.79
N ALA A 62 -4.56 25.53 12.83
CA ALA A 62 -3.99 26.86 13.09
C ALA A 62 -5.05 27.94 13.29
N GLY A 63 -6.32 27.67 12.99
CA GLY A 63 -7.41 28.64 13.11
C GLY A 63 -7.40 29.79 12.09
N HIS A 64 -6.48 29.79 11.14
CA HIS A 64 -6.36 30.81 10.09
C HIS A 64 -5.74 30.23 8.80
N LEU A 65 -6.01 30.85 7.66
CA LEU A 65 -5.41 30.56 6.36
C LEU A 65 -5.01 31.87 5.67
N SER A 66 -3.81 31.98 5.13
CA SER A 66 -3.43 33.11 4.28
C SER A 66 -4.05 32.99 2.89
N LEU A 67 -4.23 34.13 2.20
CA LEU A 67 -4.93 34.17 0.90
C LEU A 67 -4.27 33.28 -0.17
N ASP A 68 -2.94 33.16 -0.13
CA ASP A 68 -2.14 32.38 -1.08
C ASP A 68 -1.80 30.96 -0.61
N ALA A 69 -2.15 30.59 0.64
CA ALA A 69 -1.87 29.26 1.15
C ALA A 69 -2.94 28.27 0.70
N ASP A 70 -2.49 27.06 0.35
CA ASP A 70 -3.39 25.95 0.01
C ASP A 70 -4.00 25.37 1.30
N PHE A 71 -5.32 25.18 1.30
CA PHE A 71 -6.10 24.69 2.44
C PHE A 71 -5.64 23.29 2.89
N PHE A 72 -5.39 22.38 1.95
CA PHE A 72 -4.94 21.03 2.28
C PHE A 72 -3.53 21.02 2.84
N ASP A 73 -2.68 21.90 2.32
CA ASP A 73 -1.32 22.07 2.83
C ASP A 73 -1.26 22.69 4.22
N ALA A 74 -2.25 23.48 4.58
CA ALA A 74 -2.42 24.05 5.92
C ALA A 74 -2.98 23.04 6.93
N GLY A 75 -3.35 21.84 6.51
CA GLY A 75 -3.85 20.77 7.36
C GLY A 75 -5.34 20.47 7.18
N GLY A 76 -5.98 21.09 6.22
CA GLY A 76 -7.34 20.76 5.80
C GLY A 76 -7.41 19.32 5.27
N THR A 77 -8.51 18.65 5.56
CA THR A 77 -8.80 17.33 5.04
C THR A 77 -9.89 17.42 3.98
N SER A 78 -10.06 16.37 3.22
CA SER A 78 -11.16 16.31 2.26
C SER A 78 -12.56 16.29 2.91
N VAL A 79 -12.68 15.93 4.19
CA VAL A 79 -13.92 16.12 4.97
C VAL A 79 -14.12 17.60 5.25
N HIS A 80 -13.09 18.27 5.74
CA HIS A 80 -13.12 19.71 5.97
C HIS A 80 -13.40 20.51 4.68
N ALA A 81 -13.00 20.01 3.50
CA ALA A 81 -13.32 20.66 2.23
C ALA A 81 -14.82 20.60 1.90
N VAL A 82 -15.50 19.48 2.22
CA VAL A 82 -16.96 19.37 2.08
C VAL A 82 -17.67 20.33 3.04
N GLU A 83 -17.23 20.38 4.29
CA GLU A 83 -17.77 21.30 5.30
C GLU A 83 -17.55 22.75 4.88
N LEU A 84 -16.35 23.07 4.37
CA LEU A 84 -16.03 24.40 3.85
C LEU A 84 -16.94 24.81 2.69
N VAL A 85 -17.16 23.93 1.71
CA VAL A 85 -18.05 24.24 0.58
C VAL A 85 -19.47 24.50 1.08
N ALA A 86 -20.00 23.64 1.96
CA ALA A 86 -21.34 23.82 2.54
C ALA A 86 -21.46 25.13 3.35
N GLU A 87 -20.40 25.54 4.05
CA GLU A 87 -20.35 26.77 4.80
C GLU A 87 -20.30 28.01 3.89
N LEU A 88 -19.47 27.97 2.83
CA LEU A 88 -19.38 29.05 1.84
C LEU A 88 -20.72 29.27 1.13
N GLU A 89 -21.40 28.19 0.78
CA GLU A 89 -22.74 28.26 0.17
C GLU A 89 -23.79 28.78 1.15
N GLY A 90 -23.85 28.23 2.38
CA GLY A 90 -24.87 28.55 3.37
C GLY A 90 -24.72 29.93 4.03
N GLU A 91 -23.48 30.33 4.37
CA GLU A 91 -23.23 31.60 5.12
C GLU A 91 -22.88 32.77 4.19
N LEU A 92 -22.23 32.54 3.06
CA LEU A 92 -21.69 33.62 2.22
C LEU A 92 -22.38 33.65 0.84
N GLY A 93 -23.21 32.70 0.50
CA GLY A 93 -23.83 32.59 -0.84
C GLY A 93 -22.83 32.40 -1.97
N ILE A 94 -21.68 31.80 -1.63
CA ILE A 94 -20.60 31.49 -2.58
C ILE A 94 -20.68 30.01 -2.92
N GLU A 95 -21.23 29.69 -4.08
CA GLU A 95 -21.34 28.34 -4.56
C GLU A 95 -20.03 27.88 -5.24
N PHE A 96 -19.47 26.77 -4.79
CA PHE A 96 -18.36 26.07 -5.42
C PHE A 96 -18.70 24.62 -5.67
N ASP A 97 -18.24 24.12 -6.81
CA ASP A 97 -18.10 22.68 -6.96
C ASP A 97 -16.93 22.20 -6.09
N LEU A 98 -17.13 21.09 -5.41
CA LEU A 98 -16.10 20.48 -4.59
C LEU A 98 -14.83 20.18 -5.41
N ASP A 99 -14.97 19.80 -6.69
CA ASP A 99 -13.86 19.58 -7.62
C ASP A 99 -13.04 20.87 -7.87
N GLU A 100 -13.64 22.04 -7.78
CA GLU A 100 -12.93 23.33 -7.90
C GLU A 100 -12.01 23.59 -6.70
N VAL A 101 -12.46 23.19 -5.50
CA VAL A 101 -11.64 23.27 -4.28
C VAL A 101 -10.48 22.27 -4.34
N PHE A 102 -10.70 21.07 -4.86
CA PHE A 102 -9.62 20.09 -5.03
C PHE A 102 -8.63 20.49 -6.13
N ALA A 103 -9.07 21.18 -7.17
CA ALA A 103 -8.19 21.65 -8.25
C ALA A 103 -7.15 22.67 -7.76
N ASP A 104 -7.58 23.64 -6.97
CA ASP A 104 -6.69 24.64 -6.34
C ASP A 104 -7.40 25.26 -5.14
N ALA A 105 -7.00 24.86 -3.94
CA ALA A 105 -7.64 25.22 -2.67
C ALA A 105 -7.12 26.53 -2.04
N ARG A 106 -6.45 27.38 -2.83
CA ARG A 106 -5.99 28.71 -2.36
C ARG A 106 -7.15 29.71 -2.38
N PRO A 107 -7.43 30.43 -1.29
CA PRO A 107 -8.53 31.39 -1.23
C PRO A 107 -8.55 32.39 -2.38
N ILE A 108 -7.38 32.93 -2.76
CA ILE A 108 -7.28 33.89 -3.86
C ILE A 108 -7.64 33.30 -5.22
N SER A 109 -7.30 32.03 -5.45
CA SER A 109 -7.62 31.33 -6.69
C SER A 109 -9.10 30.95 -6.76
N LEU A 110 -9.69 30.53 -5.65
CA LEU A 110 -11.11 30.27 -5.54
C LEU A 110 -11.92 31.56 -5.76
N ALA A 111 -11.54 32.66 -5.14
CA ALA A 111 -12.18 33.95 -5.30
C ALA A 111 -12.20 34.43 -6.77
N ARG A 112 -11.08 34.35 -7.46
CA ARG A 112 -10.98 34.72 -8.89
C ARG A 112 -11.90 33.87 -9.76
N ARG A 113 -11.91 32.56 -9.55
CA ARG A 113 -12.78 31.63 -10.30
C ARG A 113 -14.25 31.92 -10.08
N TRP A 114 -14.64 32.13 -8.85
CA TRP A 114 -16.03 32.43 -8.52
C TRP A 114 -16.51 33.76 -9.12
N LEU A 115 -15.69 34.84 -9.03
CA LEU A 115 -16.04 36.14 -9.62
C LEU A 115 -16.12 36.09 -11.15
N GLN A 116 -15.22 35.33 -11.79
CA GLN A 116 -15.29 35.09 -13.23
C GLN A 116 -16.53 34.32 -13.65
N ALA A 117 -16.95 33.31 -12.84
CA ALA A 117 -18.12 32.51 -13.07
C ALA A 117 -19.43 33.30 -12.91
N THR A 118 -19.47 34.23 -11.95
CA THR A 118 -20.64 35.06 -11.65
C THR A 118 -20.74 36.35 -12.46
N GLY A 119 -19.72 36.66 -13.27
CA GLY A 119 -19.70 37.88 -14.10
C GLY A 119 -19.57 39.19 -13.30
N ALA A 120 -19.12 39.11 -12.02
CA ALA A 120 -19.03 40.24 -11.13
C ALA A 120 -17.73 41.06 -11.28
N GLU A 121 -16.81 40.61 -12.08
CA GLU A 121 -15.55 41.33 -12.34
C GLU A 121 -15.75 42.41 -13.41
N ALA A 122 -15.83 43.70 -12.93
CA ALA A 122 -15.58 44.81 -13.83
C ALA A 122 -14.06 44.88 -14.12
N PRO A 123 -13.63 45.07 -15.38
CA PRO A 123 -12.21 45.16 -15.68
C PRO A 123 -11.60 46.40 -15.05
N SER A 124 -10.81 46.22 -14.01
CA SER A 124 -9.93 47.27 -13.46
C SER A 124 -8.69 47.34 -14.37
N GLU A 125 -8.74 48.15 -15.41
CA GLU A 125 -7.55 48.66 -16.09
C GLU A 125 -6.79 49.56 -15.15
N ALA A 126 -5.81 49.03 -14.43
CA ALA A 126 -4.77 49.82 -13.81
C ALA A 126 -3.75 50.21 -14.90
N THR A 127 -3.94 51.37 -15.48
CA THR A 127 -2.97 52.03 -16.32
C THR A 127 -1.66 52.28 -15.56
N PRO A 128 -0.51 51.74 -16.01
CA PRO A 128 0.77 52.13 -15.43
C PRO A 128 1.11 53.60 -15.79
N PRO A 129 1.75 54.39 -14.88
CA PRO A 129 2.06 55.75 -15.14
C PRO A 129 3.10 55.89 -16.29
N ALA A 130 2.78 56.76 -17.24
CA ALA A 130 3.64 57.11 -18.35
C ALA A 130 4.93 57.77 -17.86
N VAL A 131 6.07 57.16 -18.22
CA VAL A 131 7.37 57.82 -18.15
C VAL A 131 7.72 58.27 -19.58
N HIS A 132 7.99 59.59 -19.64
CA HIS A 132 8.24 60.36 -20.86
C HIS A 132 9.35 59.83 -21.76
N ALA A 133 9.06 59.89 -23.04
CA ALA A 133 9.93 59.65 -24.17
C ALA A 133 11.09 60.62 -24.26
N GLY A 134 12.25 60.12 -24.60
CA GLY A 134 13.38 60.83 -25.15
C GLY A 134 14.02 60.00 -26.28
N THR A 135 13.71 60.35 -27.52
CA THR A 135 14.45 59.89 -28.72
C THR A 135 15.63 60.85 -28.95
N PRO A 136 16.77 60.49 -29.66
CA PRO A 136 16.74 59.92 -31.04
C PRO A 136 17.81 58.84 -31.37
N ALA A 137 17.56 58.16 -32.47
CA ALA A 137 18.52 57.35 -33.22
C ALA A 137 19.54 58.24 -33.94
N PRO A 138 20.69 57.74 -34.48
CA PRO A 138 20.62 57.07 -35.77
C PRO A 138 21.61 55.92 -36.02
N THR A 139 21.17 55.04 -36.92
CA THR A 139 21.86 54.30 -38.01
C THR A 139 23.37 54.08 -38.02
N ALA A 140 23.84 52.84 -38.20
CA ALA A 140 24.78 52.50 -39.25
C ALA A 140 24.80 50.97 -39.52
N GLN A 141 24.74 50.63 -40.74
CA GLN A 141 24.86 49.37 -41.45
C GLN A 141 26.26 48.75 -41.30
N GLY A 142 26.33 47.43 -41.35
CA GLY A 142 27.59 46.70 -41.55
C GLY A 142 27.32 45.22 -41.83
N THR A 143 27.35 44.93 -43.14
CA THR A 143 27.21 43.60 -43.77
C THR A 143 28.51 42.79 -43.73
N LEU A 144 28.40 41.47 -43.40
CA LEU A 144 29.02 40.27 -43.98
C LEU A 144 30.57 40.14 -44.01
N PRO A 145 31.21 38.96 -44.11
CA PRO A 145 30.77 37.74 -44.78
C PRO A 145 31.15 36.39 -44.08
N VAL A 146 30.49 35.34 -44.56
CA VAL A 146 30.81 33.90 -44.41
C VAL A 146 32.02 33.54 -45.35
N PRO A 147 32.78 32.49 -45.03
CA PRO A 147 33.18 31.57 -46.05
C PRO A 147 32.87 30.12 -45.78
N ALA A 148 32.38 29.49 -46.85
CA ALA A 148 32.17 28.08 -47.03
C ALA A 148 33.42 27.37 -47.61
N ALA A 149 33.33 26.07 -47.64
CA ALA A 149 34.09 25.02 -48.34
C ALA A 149 34.94 24.16 -47.38
N GLY A 150 34.98 22.87 -47.50
CA GLY A 150 34.76 21.98 -48.63
C GLY A 150 34.76 20.50 -48.21
N VAL A 151 34.06 19.81 -49.04
CA VAL A 151 33.87 18.35 -49.12
C VAL A 151 35.19 17.62 -49.41
N ARG A 152 35.36 16.44 -48.86
CA ARG A 152 35.87 15.27 -49.61
C ARG A 152 35.49 13.93 -48.99
N ALA A 153 34.83 13.12 -49.81
CA ALA A 153 34.53 11.71 -49.63
C ALA A 153 35.74 10.86 -49.98
N ALA A 154 35.89 9.72 -49.39
CA ALA A 154 36.53 8.57 -50.00
C ALA A 154 35.96 7.27 -49.43
N SER A 155 35.48 6.49 -50.33
CA SER A 155 34.94 5.16 -50.31
C SER A 155 36.00 4.09 -50.01
N GLY A 156 35.59 2.95 -49.43
CA GLY A 156 36.40 1.74 -49.38
C GLY A 156 35.63 0.56 -48.86
N ALA A 157 35.15 -0.29 -49.76
CA ALA A 157 34.43 -1.54 -49.52
C ALA A 157 35.35 -2.70 -49.10
N GLY A 158 34.78 -3.72 -48.45
CA GLY A 158 35.41 -5.05 -48.31
C GLY A 158 34.85 -5.90 -47.21
N ALA A 159 33.79 -6.62 -47.45
CA ALA A 159 33.56 -8.08 -47.54
C ALA A 159 33.87 -8.96 -46.31
N VAL A 160 32.82 -9.49 -45.74
CA VAL A 160 32.45 -10.89 -45.41
C VAL A 160 33.50 -11.85 -44.87
N ALA A 161 33.24 -12.41 -43.68
CA ALA A 161 33.20 -13.86 -43.38
C ALA A 161 32.81 -14.13 -41.90
N ALA A 162 31.82 -14.92 -41.68
CA ALA A 162 31.61 -15.76 -40.50
C ALA A 162 31.93 -17.22 -40.92
N PRO A 163 31.89 -18.26 -40.07
CA PRO A 163 31.78 -18.44 -38.63
C PRO A 163 32.71 -19.50 -38.02
N VAL A 164 32.54 -19.88 -36.77
CA VAL A 164 32.36 -21.17 -36.07
C VAL A 164 33.03 -21.18 -34.69
N PRO A 165 32.50 -21.96 -33.72
CA PRO A 165 32.49 -21.66 -32.28
C PRO A 165 33.58 -22.38 -31.48
N GLY A 166 33.90 -21.86 -30.32
CA GLY A 166 34.77 -22.56 -29.42
C GLY A 166 35.10 -21.81 -28.14
N THR A 167 34.70 -22.41 -27.03
CA THR A 167 35.27 -22.28 -25.68
C THR A 167 35.30 -20.94 -25.00
N LEU A 168 34.44 -20.85 -23.95
CA LEU A 168 34.47 -19.85 -22.91
C LEU A 168 35.76 -19.94 -22.06
N PRO A 169 36.33 -18.82 -21.67
CA PRO A 169 36.96 -18.72 -20.38
C PRO A 169 36.19 -17.73 -19.48
N LEU A 170 36.03 -18.11 -18.23
CA LEU A 170 35.60 -17.30 -17.13
C LEU A 170 36.49 -16.05 -17.01
N SER A 171 35.91 -14.87 -17.06
CA SER A 171 36.54 -13.60 -16.73
C SER A 171 35.87 -12.93 -15.53
N PRO A 172 36.63 -12.21 -14.71
CA PRO A 172 36.16 -11.66 -13.45
C PRO A 172 35.15 -10.51 -13.64
N ALA A 173 34.40 -10.22 -12.61
CA ALA A 173 33.36 -9.22 -12.49
C ALA A 173 33.53 -8.01 -13.42
N GLY A 174 32.73 -7.96 -14.48
CA GLY A 174 32.75 -6.85 -15.42
C GLY A 174 31.95 -5.69 -14.88
N ALA A 175 32.58 -4.53 -14.81
CA ALA A 175 31.92 -3.25 -14.62
C ALA A 175 30.81 -3.08 -15.67
N LEU A 176 29.67 -2.52 -15.21
CA LEU A 176 28.57 -2.11 -16.08
C LEU A 176 29.12 -1.16 -17.17
N PRO A 177 28.73 -1.29 -18.45
CA PRO A 177 29.20 -0.38 -19.45
C PRO A 177 28.66 1.03 -19.16
N ALA A 178 29.58 1.99 -19.00
CA ALA A 178 29.25 3.40 -18.88
C ALA A 178 28.52 3.86 -20.15
N LEU A 179 27.20 3.97 -20.06
CA LEU A 179 26.40 4.58 -21.13
C LEU A 179 26.46 6.10 -20.92
N ALA A 180 27.05 6.80 -21.89
CA ALA A 180 27.02 8.25 -21.93
C ALA A 180 25.55 8.74 -21.85
N PRO A 181 25.26 9.82 -21.13
CA PRO A 181 23.91 10.38 -21.04
C PRO A 181 23.44 10.76 -22.46
N ARG A 182 22.43 10.04 -22.93
CA ARG A 182 21.79 10.33 -24.22
C ARG A 182 20.65 11.29 -23.94
N ALA A 183 20.84 12.56 -24.31
CA ALA A 183 19.74 13.53 -24.29
C ALA A 183 18.60 13.00 -25.17
N LEU A 184 17.43 12.75 -24.51
CA LEU A 184 16.22 12.37 -25.24
C LEU A 184 15.55 13.62 -25.79
N PRO A 185 15.09 13.60 -27.04
CA PRO A 185 14.38 14.75 -27.61
C PRO A 185 13.06 14.97 -26.87
N ILE A 186 12.84 16.21 -26.43
CA ILE A 186 11.56 16.66 -25.85
C ILE A 186 10.50 16.55 -26.96
N PRO A 187 9.38 15.82 -26.71
CA PRO A 187 8.30 15.83 -27.70
C PRO A 187 7.69 17.22 -27.78
N THR A 188 7.85 17.86 -28.93
CA THR A 188 7.12 19.07 -29.27
C THR A 188 5.63 18.75 -29.43
N PRO A 189 4.71 19.59 -28.94
CA PRO A 189 3.28 19.38 -29.11
C PRO A 189 2.91 19.34 -30.59
N ARG A 190 2.42 18.21 -31.09
CA ARG A 190 1.79 18.15 -32.43
C ARG A 190 0.37 18.67 -32.29
N THR A 191 0.10 19.83 -32.87
CA THR A 191 -1.25 20.33 -33.07
C THR A 191 -1.97 19.46 -34.10
N SER A 192 -2.94 18.67 -33.65
CA SER A 192 -3.91 18.00 -34.53
C SER A 192 -5.14 18.89 -34.77
N PRO A 193 -5.73 18.89 -35.96
CA PRO A 193 -6.88 19.74 -36.25
C PRO A 193 -8.15 19.24 -35.52
N ALA A 194 -8.86 20.19 -34.92
CA ALA A 194 -10.01 20.00 -34.06
C ALA A 194 -11.24 19.48 -34.83
N LEU A 195 -11.77 18.37 -34.34
CA LEU A 195 -13.19 18.02 -34.46
C LEU A 195 -13.94 18.73 -33.30
N ARG A 196 -14.85 19.64 -33.62
CA ARG A 196 -15.66 20.37 -32.65
C ARG A 196 -16.91 19.56 -32.26
N PRO A 197 -17.02 19.05 -31.03
CA PRO A 197 -18.31 18.70 -30.43
C PRO A 197 -18.98 19.95 -29.84
N ARG A 198 -20.30 19.98 -29.79
CA ARG A 198 -21.05 21.00 -29.06
C ARG A 198 -20.90 20.75 -27.55
N VAL A 199 -20.30 21.67 -26.87
CA VAL A 199 -19.87 21.61 -25.48
C VAL A 199 -20.84 22.43 -24.63
N GLY A 200 -21.37 21.86 -23.53
CA GLY A 200 -22.09 22.56 -22.50
C GLY A 200 -21.16 23.37 -21.59
N SER A 201 -21.68 24.30 -20.80
CA SER A 201 -20.89 25.25 -19.99
C SER A 201 -19.89 24.64 -18.98
N GLY A 202 -20.14 23.39 -18.50
CA GLY A 202 -19.21 22.67 -17.61
C GLY A 202 -17.96 22.15 -18.33
N ASP A 203 -18.11 21.80 -19.60
CA ASP A 203 -17.01 21.24 -20.42
C ASP A 203 -16.02 22.34 -20.86
N GLU A 204 -16.48 23.60 -21.00
CA GLU A 204 -15.60 24.75 -21.31
C GLU A 204 -14.72 25.13 -20.11
N ARG A 205 -15.24 25.07 -18.88
CA ARG A 205 -14.49 25.34 -17.65
C ARG A 205 -13.41 24.30 -17.41
N TYR A 206 -13.76 23.02 -17.55
CA TYR A 206 -12.80 21.91 -17.43
C TYR A 206 -11.68 22.02 -18.46
N THR A 207 -12.01 22.34 -19.71
CA THR A 207 -11.03 22.51 -20.78
C THR A 207 -10.09 23.71 -20.52
N ARG A 208 -10.61 24.77 -19.90
CA ARG A 208 -9.82 25.95 -19.53
C ARG A 208 -8.86 25.64 -18.37
N ALA A 209 -9.34 25.07 -17.29
CA ALA A 209 -8.51 24.68 -16.14
C ALA A 209 -7.36 23.75 -16.56
N ARG A 210 -7.66 22.79 -17.42
CA ARG A 210 -6.67 21.88 -17.97
C ARG A 210 -5.59 22.60 -18.84
N ARG A 211 -5.97 23.62 -19.56
CA ARG A 211 -5.03 24.43 -20.34
C ARG A 211 -4.12 25.25 -19.42
N GLU A 212 -4.67 25.85 -18.37
CA GLU A 212 -3.92 26.62 -17.36
C GLU A 212 -2.90 25.71 -16.65
N ASP A 213 -3.27 24.48 -16.31
CA ASP A 213 -2.35 23.49 -15.72
C ASP A 213 -1.21 23.14 -16.69
N LEU A 214 -1.49 22.91 -17.96
CA LEU A 214 -0.46 22.60 -18.96
C LEU A 214 0.49 23.78 -19.18
N GLU A 215 -0.01 25.01 -19.24
CA GLU A 215 0.81 26.22 -19.35
C GLU A 215 1.70 26.39 -18.10
N GLN A 216 1.17 26.11 -16.91
CA GLN A 216 1.95 26.14 -15.67
C GLN A 216 3.02 25.04 -15.63
N ILE A 217 2.69 23.82 -16.04
CA ILE A 217 3.65 22.71 -16.13
C ILE A 217 4.81 23.10 -17.04
N LEU A 218 4.53 23.64 -18.22
CA LEU A 218 5.58 24.08 -19.15
C LEU A 218 6.45 25.21 -18.58
N ALA A 219 5.84 26.14 -17.84
CA ALA A 219 6.56 27.18 -17.13
C ALA A 219 7.47 26.59 -16.04
N ASP A 220 6.98 25.61 -15.30
CA ASP A 220 7.74 24.96 -14.22
C ASP A 220 8.92 24.16 -14.76
N LEU A 221 8.77 23.49 -15.90
CA LEU A 221 9.90 22.81 -16.55
C LEU A 221 11.04 23.76 -16.88
N SER A 222 10.75 25.03 -17.21
CA SER A 222 11.76 26.03 -17.51
C SER A 222 12.55 26.49 -16.29
N LEU A 223 12.06 26.20 -15.07
CA LEU A 223 12.80 26.50 -13.84
C LEU A 223 14.06 25.65 -13.70
N ALA A 224 14.06 24.44 -14.27
CA ALA A 224 15.25 23.59 -14.30
C ALA A 224 16.43 24.24 -15.04
N ASP A 225 16.15 25.08 -16.05
CA ASP A 225 17.16 25.79 -16.84
C ASP A 225 17.88 26.91 -16.04
N ARG A 226 17.38 27.23 -14.82
CA ARG A 226 17.98 28.19 -13.90
C ARG A 226 18.85 27.56 -12.81
N LEU A 227 18.88 26.23 -12.76
CA LEU A 227 19.72 25.51 -11.81
C LEU A 227 21.20 25.79 -12.09
N PRO A 228 22.06 25.87 -11.05
CA PRO A 228 23.50 25.98 -11.25
C PRO A 228 24.02 24.75 -11.98
N PHE A 229 25.09 24.92 -12.75
CA PHE A 229 25.83 23.79 -13.31
C PHE A 229 26.53 23.06 -12.17
N ALA A 230 26.41 21.73 -12.16
CA ALA A 230 27.00 20.87 -11.17
C ALA A 230 28.20 20.11 -11.74
N ASP A 231 29.25 20.01 -10.95
CA ASP A 231 30.34 19.09 -11.25
C ASP A 231 29.91 17.66 -10.92
N VAL A 232 30.61 16.68 -11.52
CA VAL A 232 30.37 15.27 -11.27
C VAL A 232 30.78 14.90 -9.84
N PRO A 233 29.92 14.29 -9.02
CA PRO A 233 30.27 13.87 -7.68
C PRO A 233 31.29 12.72 -7.72
N GLU A 234 32.12 12.63 -6.67
CA GLU A 234 32.98 11.49 -6.48
C GLU A 234 32.14 10.20 -6.34
N PRO A 235 32.48 9.11 -7.06
CA PRO A 235 31.73 7.87 -7.02
C PRO A 235 32.05 7.07 -5.74
N LEU A 236 31.68 7.60 -4.60
CA LEU A 236 31.85 6.98 -3.28
C LEU A 236 30.50 6.80 -2.58
N PRO A 237 30.31 5.69 -1.85
CA PRO A 237 29.12 5.52 -1.04
C PRO A 237 28.90 6.70 -0.08
N PRO A 238 27.68 7.27 -0.01
CA PRO A 238 27.43 8.49 0.75
C PRO A 238 27.49 8.23 2.26
N ARG A 239 28.11 9.15 2.99
CA ARG A 239 28.21 9.11 4.46
C ARG A 239 27.31 10.12 5.16
N ARG A 240 26.94 11.21 4.49
CA ARG A 240 26.02 12.23 4.98
C ARG A 240 24.88 12.42 3.97
N ILE A 241 23.70 12.01 4.35
CA ILE A 241 22.54 11.95 3.46
C ILE A 241 21.47 12.90 3.99
N LEU A 242 20.91 13.76 3.15
CA LEU A 242 19.66 14.43 3.44
C LEU A 242 18.51 13.55 2.96
N LEU A 243 17.62 13.19 3.85
CA LEU A 243 16.40 12.43 3.55
C LEU A 243 15.16 13.30 3.82
N THR A 244 14.36 13.53 2.80
CA THR A 244 13.04 14.12 2.96
C THR A 244 11.97 13.04 3.02
N GLY A 245 10.82 13.30 3.67
CA GLY A 245 9.73 12.32 3.72
C GLY A 245 9.95 11.14 4.68
N ALA A 246 10.91 11.23 5.61
CA ALA A 246 11.19 10.18 6.60
C ALA A 246 9.99 9.85 7.53
N THR A 247 8.98 10.71 7.61
CA THR A 247 7.74 10.48 8.35
C THR A 247 6.67 9.75 7.53
N GLY A 248 6.87 9.58 6.22
CA GLY A 248 5.98 8.82 5.35
C GLY A 248 6.26 7.32 5.37
N PHE A 249 5.33 6.53 4.81
CA PHE A 249 5.43 5.07 4.84
C PHE A 249 6.72 4.54 4.20
N LEU A 250 7.01 4.89 2.94
CA LEU A 250 8.25 4.49 2.27
C LEU A 250 9.49 5.10 2.93
N GLY A 251 9.46 6.43 3.20
CA GLY A 251 10.63 7.13 3.74
C GLY A 251 11.07 6.64 5.10
N SER A 252 10.15 6.20 5.96
CA SER A 252 10.47 5.61 7.27
C SER A 252 11.18 4.25 7.14
N HIS A 253 10.77 3.42 6.18
CA HIS A 253 11.47 2.17 5.87
C HIS A 253 12.84 2.43 5.26
N MET A 254 12.95 3.37 4.31
CA MET A 254 14.23 3.77 3.71
C MET A 254 15.20 4.33 4.75
N LEU A 255 14.73 5.13 5.71
CA LEU A 255 15.56 5.61 6.82
C LEU A 255 16.24 4.44 7.54
N LEU A 256 15.46 3.41 7.92
CA LEU A 256 16.02 2.27 8.64
C LEU A 256 16.90 1.40 7.76
N ASP A 257 16.58 1.23 6.49
CA ASP A 257 17.43 0.45 5.58
C ASP A 257 18.72 1.20 5.25
N LEU A 258 18.73 2.54 5.13
CA LEU A 258 19.96 3.34 5.07
C LEU A 258 20.85 3.10 6.29
N LEU A 259 20.27 3.11 7.49
CA LEU A 259 21.03 2.85 8.71
C LEU A 259 21.55 1.40 8.85
N ARG A 260 20.85 0.43 8.25
CA ARG A 260 21.22 -0.99 8.29
C ARG A 260 22.28 -1.36 7.26
N HIS A 261 22.24 -0.73 6.09
CA HIS A 261 23.02 -1.13 4.94
C HIS A 261 24.13 -0.15 4.55
N SER A 262 24.31 0.92 5.32
CA SER A 262 25.39 1.88 5.15
C SER A 262 25.89 2.39 6.49
N ASP A 263 27.04 3.07 6.49
CA ASP A 263 27.57 3.80 7.64
C ASP A 263 27.12 5.27 7.66
N ALA A 264 26.13 5.64 6.84
CA ALA A 264 25.70 7.00 6.68
C ALA A 264 25.07 7.58 7.96
N HIS A 265 25.31 8.86 8.18
CA HIS A 265 24.54 9.72 9.08
C HIS A 265 23.41 10.37 8.26
N VAL A 266 22.18 10.27 8.72
CA VAL A 266 21.01 10.72 7.97
C VAL A 266 20.42 11.98 8.58
N HIS A 267 20.39 13.06 7.79
CA HIS A 267 19.69 14.29 8.13
C HIS A 267 18.25 14.20 7.63
N CYS A 268 17.28 14.09 8.54
CA CYS A 268 15.87 13.97 8.20
C CYS A 268 15.18 15.35 8.22
N LEU A 269 14.77 15.85 7.06
CA LEU A 269 13.94 17.04 6.98
C LEU A 269 12.51 16.71 7.37
N VAL A 270 12.01 17.30 8.47
CA VAL A 270 10.69 17.02 9.03
C VAL A 270 9.92 18.33 9.22
N ARG A 271 8.69 18.38 8.72
CA ARG A 271 7.80 19.53 8.87
C ARG A 271 7.38 19.68 10.34
N ALA A 272 7.91 20.69 11.01
CA ALA A 272 7.64 21.01 12.41
C ALA A 272 7.95 22.48 12.70
N VAL A 273 7.53 22.97 13.86
CA VAL A 273 7.77 24.34 14.31
C VAL A 273 9.17 24.51 14.89
N ASP A 274 9.73 23.43 15.47
CA ASP A 274 11.05 23.38 16.07
C ASP A 274 11.64 21.96 16.03
N GLU A 275 12.85 21.79 16.54
CA GLU A 275 13.57 20.52 16.54
C GLU A 275 12.89 19.46 17.44
N GLU A 276 12.39 19.84 18.61
CA GLU A 276 11.73 18.93 19.54
C GLU A 276 10.47 18.33 18.92
N ALA A 277 9.63 19.18 18.32
CA ALA A 277 8.43 18.76 17.61
C ALA A 277 8.78 17.89 16.38
N ALA A 278 9.88 18.19 15.69
CA ALA A 278 10.35 17.41 14.55
C ALA A 278 10.78 15.99 14.98
N VAL A 279 11.55 15.88 16.05
CA VAL A 279 11.99 14.59 16.63
C VAL A 279 10.80 13.78 17.13
N ALA A 280 9.85 14.41 17.83
CA ALA A 280 8.64 13.74 18.29
C ALA A 280 7.81 13.21 17.11
N ARG A 281 7.60 14.03 16.08
CA ARG A 281 6.86 13.65 14.86
C ARG A 281 7.51 12.48 14.12
N LEU A 282 8.84 12.47 13.99
CA LEU A 282 9.55 11.34 13.37
C LEU A 282 9.39 10.07 14.20
N GLY A 283 9.53 10.17 15.53
CA GLY A 283 9.36 9.05 16.44
C GLY A 283 7.95 8.44 16.38
N GLU A 284 6.91 9.26 16.36
CA GLU A 284 5.51 8.81 16.22
C GLU A 284 5.25 8.17 14.85
N ALA A 285 5.81 8.72 13.77
CA ALA A 285 5.68 8.13 12.44
C ALA A 285 6.32 6.74 12.35
N LEU A 286 7.53 6.57 12.89
CA LEU A 286 8.18 5.26 12.95
C LEU A 286 7.36 4.26 13.77
N LYS A 287 6.84 4.68 14.90
CA LYS A 287 5.99 3.84 15.77
C LYS A 287 4.70 3.42 15.05
N SER A 288 4.03 4.33 14.34
CA SER A 288 2.81 4.02 13.57
C SER A 288 3.07 2.98 12.50
N HIS A 289 4.25 3.00 11.86
CA HIS A 289 4.70 2.01 10.90
C HIS A 289 5.35 0.77 11.55
N ARG A 290 5.31 0.64 12.88
CA ARG A 290 5.91 -0.46 13.66
C ARG A 290 7.42 -0.58 13.48
N LEU A 291 8.08 0.53 13.31
CA LEU A 291 9.52 0.62 13.13
C LEU A 291 10.19 1.12 14.41
N PRO A 292 11.43 0.68 14.72
CA PRO A 292 12.11 1.05 15.94
C PRO A 292 12.61 2.50 15.91
N TRP A 293 12.39 3.23 16.99
CA TRP A 293 13.01 4.53 17.30
C TRP A 293 13.95 4.38 18.50
N SER A 294 14.94 3.49 18.37
CA SER A 294 15.90 3.15 19.44
C SER A 294 16.97 4.23 19.63
N SER A 295 17.70 4.16 20.73
CA SER A 295 18.85 5.04 20.98
C SER A 295 19.94 4.90 19.90
N GLU A 296 20.08 3.71 19.32
CA GLU A 296 21.04 3.45 18.25
C GLU A 296 20.64 4.17 16.95
N VAL A 297 19.35 4.09 16.56
CA VAL A 297 18.82 4.83 15.42
C VAL A 297 19.06 6.34 15.63
N ARG A 298 18.70 6.86 16.81
CA ARG A 298 18.84 8.30 17.12
C ARG A 298 20.28 8.83 17.07
N ARG A 299 21.30 8.01 17.35
CA ARG A 299 22.69 8.44 17.25
C ARG A 299 23.17 8.74 15.83
N ARG A 300 22.52 8.15 14.82
CA ARG A 300 22.89 8.28 13.41
C ARG A 300 21.88 9.13 12.62
N VAL A 301 21.00 9.83 13.33
CA VAL A 301 19.95 10.66 12.72
C VAL A 301 20.00 12.05 13.33
N THR A 302 20.07 13.06 12.48
CA THR A 302 19.80 14.46 12.84
C THR A 302 18.46 14.84 12.26
N VAL A 303 17.57 15.38 13.09
CA VAL A 303 16.25 15.81 12.63
C VAL A 303 16.25 17.30 12.45
N LEU A 304 15.93 17.77 11.24
CA LEU A 304 15.91 19.18 10.87
C LEU A 304 14.48 19.64 10.68
N PRO A 305 14.01 20.64 11.46
CA PRO A 305 12.73 21.26 11.19
C PRO A 305 12.79 22.05 9.88
N GLY A 306 11.87 21.76 8.94
CA GLY A 306 11.84 22.42 7.64
C GLY A 306 10.64 21.97 6.81
N ASP A 307 10.46 22.58 5.65
CA ASP A 307 9.31 22.31 4.78
C ASP A 307 9.75 22.36 3.31
N ILE A 308 9.57 21.25 2.59
CA ILE A 308 9.96 21.13 1.17
C ILE A 308 9.26 22.17 0.27
N ARG A 309 8.12 22.70 0.69
CA ARG A 309 7.36 23.73 -0.04
C ARG A 309 7.93 25.13 0.08
N ARG A 310 8.84 25.34 1.00
CA ARG A 310 9.44 26.67 1.27
C ARG A 310 10.76 26.82 0.52
N PRO A 311 11.10 28.04 0.09
CA PRO A 311 12.42 28.33 -0.43
C PRO A 311 13.50 27.83 0.52
N ARG A 312 14.57 27.24 0.00
CA ARG A 312 15.64 26.63 0.77
C ARG A 312 15.15 25.66 1.87
N LEU A 313 14.05 24.96 1.58
CA LEU A 313 13.44 23.99 2.50
C LEU A 313 12.96 24.62 3.84
N GLY A 314 12.85 25.94 3.92
CA GLY A 314 12.54 26.68 5.16
C GLY A 314 13.70 26.71 6.16
N LEU A 315 14.91 26.35 5.75
CA LEU A 315 16.13 26.41 6.56
C LEU A 315 16.72 27.82 6.58
N SER A 316 17.54 28.12 7.60
CA SER A 316 18.34 29.35 7.62
C SER A 316 19.39 29.31 6.50
N ASP A 317 19.85 30.48 6.06
CA ASP A 317 20.88 30.58 5.04
C ASP A 317 22.18 29.89 5.45
N GLU A 318 22.56 29.98 6.72
CA GLU A 318 23.74 29.34 7.29
C GLU A 318 23.63 27.81 7.23
N LEU A 319 22.49 27.25 7.66
CA LEU A 319 22.26 25.81 7.66
C LEU A 319 22.16 25.28 6.21
N TRP A 320 21.52 26.03 5.30
CA TRP A 320 21.48 25.68 3.88
C TRP A 320 22.89 25.62 3.28
N HIS A 321 23.74 26.61 3.53
CA HIS A 321 25.11 26.60 3.08
C HIS A 321 25.94 25.48 3.71
N THR A 322 25.75 25.22 4.98
CA THR A 322 26.43 24.09 5.66
C THR A 322 26.07 22.78 4.99
N LEU A 323 24.78 22.51 4.81
CA LEU A 323 24.30 21.28 4.15
C LEU A 323 24.77 21.18 2.68
N ALA A 324 24.78 22.30 1.95
CA ALA A 324 25.26 22.33 0.57
C ALA A 324 26.72 21.85 0.44
N HIS A 325 27.56 22.09 1.45
CA HIS A 325 28.98 21.73 1.45
C HIS A 325 29.32 20.43 2.19
N GLU A 326 28.47 20.00 3.12
CA GLU A 326 28.74 18.82 3.92
C GLU A 326 28.08 17.55 3.43
N LEU A 327 26.91 17.63 2.78
CA LEU A 327 26.19 16.45 2.32
C LEU A 327 26.93 15.76 1.17
N ASP A 328 26.81 14.43 1.17
CA ASP A 328 27.34 13.55 0.11
C ASP A 328 26.22 13.12 -0.84
N SER A 329 24.95 13.19 -0.42
CA SER A 329 23.79 12.79 -1.22
C SER A 329 22.51 13.45 -0.73
N VAL A 330 21.57 13.66 -1.65
CA VAL A 330 20.22 14.17 -1.38
C VAL A 330 19.18 13.12 -1.82
N VAL A 331 18.25 12.76 -0.92
CA VAL A 331 17.20 11.76 -1.16
C VAL A 331 15.84 12.41 -1.00
N GLY A 332 15.16 12.61 -2.10
CA GLY A 332 13.84 13.22 -2.19
C GLY A 332 12.72 12.17 -2.18
N VAL A 333 12.16 11.87 -0.99
CA VAL A 333 11.01 10.96 -0.85
C VAL A 333 9.71 11.73 -0.58
N ALA A 334 9.83 12.92 0.03
CA ALA A 334 8.67 13.75 0.35
C ALA A 334 7.86 14.12 -0.89
N ALA A 335 6.59 13.82 -0.87
CA ALA A 335 5.60 14.23 -1.85
C ALA A 335 4.21 14.24 -1.22
N ALA A 336 3.32 15.08 -1.72
CA ALA A 336 1.90 14.96 -1.46
C ALA A 336 1.31 13.91 -2.42
N VAL A 337 0.72 12.86 -1.86
CA VAL A 337 0.06 11.79 -2.61
C VAL A 337 -1.44 11.99 -2.44
N ASP A 338 -2.07 12.58 -3.43
CA ASP A 338 -3.52 12.83 -3.41
C ASP A 338 -4.04 12.83 -4.85
N PHE A 339 -4.97 11.93 -5.14
CA PHE A 339 -5.52 11.73 -6.48
C PHE A 339 -6.71 12.65 -6.79
N LEU A 340 -7.20 13.39 -5.81
CA LEU A 340 -8.28 14.35 -5.97
C LEU A 340 -7.76 15.77 -6.19
N ARG A 341 -6.58 16.09 -5.65
CA ARG A 341 -5.95 17.40 -5.78
C ARG A 341 -5.43 17.64 -7.20
N GLY A 342 -5.66 18.84 -7.72
CA GLY A 342 -5.16 19.28 -9.01
C GLY A 342 -3.65 19.60 -8.99
N TYR A 343 -3.11 19.85 -10.19
CA TYR A 343 -1.68 20.18 -10.35
C TYR A 343 -1.25 21.38 -9.51
N GLN A 344 -2.04 22.46 -9.54
CA GLN A 344 -1.73 23.72 -8.82
C GLN A 344 -1.56 23.49 -7.31
N SER A 345 -2.42 22.68 -6.74
CA SER A 345 -2.43 22.35 -5.31
C SER A 345 -1.22 21.45 -4.92
N LEU A 346 -0.79 20.57 -5.80
CA LEU A 346 0.35 19.66 -5.55
C LEU A 346 1.70 20.23 -5.98
N ARG A 347 1.70 21.29 -6.77
CA ARG A 347 2.88 21.89 -7.40
C ARG A 347 3.99 22.26 -6.40
N ALA A 348 3.62 22.92 -5.31
CA ALA A 348 4.59 23.42 -4.33
C ALA A 348 5.41 22.28 -3.69
N SER A 349 4.75 21.18 -3.32
CA SER A 349 5.42 20.03 -2.68
C SER A 349 6.12 19.13 -3.70
N ASN A 350 5.46 18.80 -4.81
CA ASN A 350 5.93 17.73 -5.69
C ASN A 350 6.91 18.22 -6.76
N VAL A 351 6.71 19.44 -7.28
CA VAL A 351 7.52 19.99 -8.37
C VAL A 351 8.56 20.98 -7.86
N LEU A 352 8.12 22.06 -7.19
CA LEU A 352 9.04 23.08 -6.69
C LEU A 352 9.95 22.52 -5.59
N GLY A 353 9.41 21.66 -4.74
CA GLY A 353 10.21 20.95 -3.73
C GLY A 353 11.30 20.08 -4.36
N ALA A 354 11.00 19.33 -5.43
CA ALA A 354 12.00 18.54 -6.14
C ALA A 354 13.10 19.42 -6.79
N LEU A 355 12.71 20.56 -7.36
CA LEU A 355 13.66 21.55 -7.91
C LEU A 355 14.53 22.19 -6.82
N THR A 356 13.98 22.50 -5.64
CA THR A 356 14.75 22.98 -4.51
C THR A 356 15.78 21.96 -4.03
N LEU A 357 15.44 20.66 -4.03
CA LEU A 357 16.40 19.60 -3.73
C LEU A 357 17.47 19.49 -4.83
N ALA A 358 17.12 19.71 -6.09
CA ALA A 358 18.09 19.76 -7.20
C ALA A 358 19.04 20.96 -7.08
N GLU A 359 18.53 22.14 -6.68
CA GLU A 359 19.34 23.32 -6.35
C GLU A 359 20.34 23.01 -5.23
N LEU A 360 19.90 22.40 -4.14
CA LEU A 360 20.78 21.98 -3.04
C LEU A 360 21.84 20.98 -3.51
N ALA A 361 21.46 20.04 -4.37
CA ALA A 361 22.37 19.03 -4.88
C ALA A 361 23.43 19.65 -5.83
N ALA A 362 23.06 20.68 -6.58
CA ALA A 362 23.95 21.40 -7.49
C ALA A 362 24.77 22.51 -6.81
N THR A 363 24.47 22.85 -5.55
CA THR A 363 25.15 23.93 -4.82
C THR A 363 26.26 23.38 -3.92
N GLY A 364 27.43 24.04 -3.90
CA GLY A 364 28.57 23.70 -3.04
C GLY A 364 29.26 22.44 -3.49
N ARG A 365 29.41 21.44 -2.59
CA ARG A 365 30.02 20.16 -2.92
C ARG A 365 29.14 19.38 -3.93
N PRO A 366 29.70 18.84 -5.03
CA PRO A 366 28.97 17.99 -5.96
C PRO A 366 28.39 16.75 -5.28
N LYS A 367 27.12 16.49 -5.47
CA LYS A 367 26.43 15.34 -4.85
C LYS A 367 25.25 14.86 -5.71
N PRO A 368 24.95 13.56 -5.73
CA PRO A 368 23.80 13.03 -6.45
C PRO A 368 22.48 13.39 -5.78
N LEU A 369 21.43 13.49 -6.60
CA LEU A 369 20.04 13.55 -6.19
C LEU A 369 19.33 12.24 -6.54
N HIS A 370 18.75 11.58 -5.54
CA HIS A 370 17.90 10.41 -5.72
C HIS A 370 16.46 10.81 -5.47
N HIS A 371 15.65 10.78 -6.52
CA HIS A 371 14.25 11.21 -6.46
C HIS A 371 13.31 10.02 -6.50
N ILE A 372 12.44 9.90 -5.50
CA ILE A 372 11.31 8.95 -5.55
C ILE A 372 10.23 9.53 -6.44
N SER A 373 10.23 9.07 -7.67
CA SER A 373 9.19 9.35 -8.67
C SER A 373 8.00 8.41 -8.48
N SER A 374 7.35 7.97 -9.54
CA SER A 374 6.26 7.00 -9.53
C SER A 374 6.10 6.38 -10.91
N ILE A 375 5.60 5.15 -10.97
CA ILE A 375 5.14 4.54 -12.22
C ILE A 375 3.97 5.35 -12.85
N ALA A 376 3.34 6.22 -12.06
CA ALA A 376 2.28 7.14 -12.49
C ALA A 376 2.69 8.09 -13.64
N VAL A 377 3.98 8.27 -13.86
CA VAL A 377 4.50 9.02 -15.02
C VAL A 377 4.14 8.38 -16.36
N PHE A 378 3.61 7.16 -16.35
CA PHE A 378 3.10 6.42 -17.49
C PHE A 378 1.56 6.33 -17.54
N ASN A 379 0.82 6.93 -16.61
CA ASN A 379 -0.64 6.78 -16.46
C ASN A 379 -1.43 7.51 -17.56
N GLU A 380 -1.31 7.01 -18.76
CA GLU A 380 -2.10 7.48 -19.93
C GLU A 380 -2.95 6.31 -20.44
N VAL A 381 -4.21 6.58 -20.75
CA VAL A 381 -5.11 5.58 -21.33
C VAL A 381 -4.57 5.11 -22.69
N GLY A 382 -4.41 3.80 -22.83
CA GLY A 382 -3.90 3.21 -24.09
C GLY A 382 -2.39 3.10 -24.18
N ILE A 383 -1.65 3.36 -23.08
CA ILE A 383 -0.21 3.10 -23.05
C ILE A 383 0.06 1.60 -23.26
N THR A 384 1.08 1.27 -24.05
CA THR A 384 1.39 -0.10 -24.45
C THR A 384 2.61 -0.69 -23.78
N SER A 385 3.47 0.15 -23.19
CA SER A 385 4.73 -0.23 -22.54
C SER A 385 5.07 0.71 -21.39
N MET A 386 5.70 0.18 -20.33
CA MET A 386 6.16 0.88 -19.14
C MET A 386 7.57 0.40 -18.77
N GLY A 387 8.52 0.50 -19.69
CA GLY A 387 9.92 0.18 -19.45
C GLY A 387 10.70 1.34 -18.84
N GLU A 388 11.88 1.05 -18.30
CA GLU A 388 12.74 2.06 -17.65
C GLU A 388 13.27 3.11 -18.64
N ASP A 389 13.44 2.73 -19.89
CA ASP A 389 13.89 3.59 -21.00
C ASP A 389 12.75 4.04 -21.92
N ASP A 390 11.52 3.64 -21.64
CA ASP A 390 10.37 4.01 -22.46
C ASP A 390 10.03 5.50 -22.33
N PRO A 391 9.42 6.09 -23.37
CA PRO A 391 8.90 7.44 -23.30
C PRO A 391 7.85 7.55 -22.19
N LEU A 392 7.92 8.62 -21.40
CA LEU A 392 6.87 8.93 -20.42
C LEU A 392 5.56 9.26 -21.15
N ALA A 393 4.46 9.18 -20.43
CA ALA A 393 3.15 9.57 -20.94
C ALA A 393 3.14 10.98 -21.52
N HIS A 394 2.20 11.27 -22.41
CA HIS A 394 1.94 12.62 -22.88
C HIS A 394 1.24 13.41 -21.76
N VAL A 395 1.83 14.52 -21.33
CA VAL A 395 1.34 15.31 -20.20
C VAL A 395 -0.12 15.76 -20.35
N ASP A 396 -0.56 16.04 -21.58
CA ASP A 396 -1.94 16.40 -21.91
C ASP A 396 -2.92 15.23 -21.83
N ARG A 397 -2.43 14.00 -21.64
CA ARG A 397 -3.25 12.78 -21.46
C ARG A 397 -3.23 12.25 -20.04
N LEU A 398 -2.35 12.77 -19.18
CA LEU A 398 -2.36 12.48 -17.77
C LEU A 398 -3.63 13.04 -17.14
N VAL A 399 -4.27 12.26 -16.29
CA VAL A 399 -5.62 12.52 -15.83
C VAL A 399 -5.66 13.22 -14.49
N SER A 400 -4.84 12.77 -13.54
CA SER A 400 -4.83 13.32 -12.19
C SER A 400 -3.75 14.39 -12.02
N GLY A 401 -4.00 15.37 -11.14
CA GLY A 401 -2.98 16.35 -10.75
C GLY A 401 -1.75 15.71 -10.12
N TYR A 402 -1.93 14.56 -9.45
CA TYR A 402 -0.83 13.79 -8.92
C TYR A 402 0.08 13.26 -10.04
N ASP A 403 -0.48 12.60 -11.06
CA ASP A 403 0.30 12.06 -12.18
C ASP A 403 1.04 13.18 -12.92
N GLN A 404 0.35 14.32 -13.18
CA GLN A 404 0.92 15.51 -13.78
C GLN A 404 2.09 16.07 -12.93
N SER A 405 1.92 16.12 -11.60
CA SER A 405 2.97 16.66 -10.70
C SER A 405 4.20 15.75 -10.64
N LYS A 406 4.01 14.42 -10.63
CA LYS A 406 5.12 13.46 -10.67
C LYS A 406 5.83 13.47 -12.00
N TRP A 407 5.07 13.54 -13.09
CA TRP A 407 5.62 13.69 -14.43
C TRP A 407 6.44 14.98 -14.57
N ALA A 408 5.89 16.14 -14.16
CA ALA A 408 6.56 17.43 -14.24
C ALA A 408 7.85 17.46 -13.41
N ALA A 409 7.83 16.92 -12.19
CA ALA A 409 9.03 16.81 -11.36
C ALA A 409 10.10 15.96 -12.03
N GLU A 410 9.76 14.79 -12.55
CA GLU A 410 10.73 13.90 -13.19
C GLU A 410 11.30 14.50 -14.46
N VAL A 411 10.48 15.11 -15.32
CA VAL A 411 10.95 15.77 -16.54
C VAL A 411 11.84 16.98 -16.23
N ALA A 412 11.48 17.79 -15.21
CA ALA A 412 12.33 18.90 -14.77
C ALA A 412 13.69 18.41 -14.24
N LEU A 413 13.70 17.31 -13.49
CA LEU A 413 14.93 16.70 -12.98
C LEU A 413 15.75 16.04 -14.08
N ARG A 414 15.12 15.49 -15.13
CA ARG A 414 15.85 15.04 -16.33
C ARG A 414 16.53 16.20 -17.04
N ARG A 415 15.89 17.38 -17.13
CA ARG A 415 16.53 18.61 -17.62
C ARG A 415 17.72 19.04 -16.76
N ALA A 416 17.62 18.85 -15.43
CA ALA A 416 18.74 19.14 -14.54
C ALA A 416 19.99 18.28 -14.84
N ARG A 417 19.83 17.10 -15.46
CA ARG A 417 20.95 16.30 -15.96
C ARG A 417 21.73 17.02 -17.06
N ASP A 418 21.09 17.86 -17.87
CA ASP A 418 21.73 18.68 -18.91
C ASP A 418 22.63 19.75 -18.27
N HIS A 419 22.40 20.08 -16.98
CA HIS A 419 23.26 20.95 -16.17
C HIS A 419 24.35 20.18 -15.39
N GLY A 420 24.58 18.90 -15.72
CA GLY A 420 25.59 18.06 -15.08
C GLY A 420 25.16 17.41 -13.77
N LEU A 421 23.92 17.66 -13.29
CA LEU A 421 23.46 17.05 -12.04
C LEU A 421 23.22 15.55 -12.21
N VAL A 422 23.80 14.74 -11.36
CA VAL A 422 23.54 13.30 -11.31
C VAL A 422 22.21 13.06 -10.61
N VAL A 423 21.17 12.71 -11.36
CA VAL A 423 19.83 12.43 -10.85
C VAL A 423 19.48 10.97 -11.10
N THR A 424 19.13 10.24 -10.03
CA THR A 424 18.58 8.88 -10.10
C THR A 424 17.07 8.96 -9.85
N ALA A 425 16.25 8.53 -10.78
CA ALA A 425 14.80 8.47 -10.62
C ALA A 425 14.39 7.04 -10.24
N LEU A 426 13.70 6.91 -9.11
CA LEU A 426 13.20 5.65 -8.56
C LEU A 426 11.67 5.67 -8.66
N ARG A 427 11.08 4.77 -9.46
CA ARG A 427 9.65 4.76 -9.78
C ARG A 427 8.98 3.56 -9.13
N PRO A 428 8.54 3.65 -7.86
CA PRO A 428 7.68 2.63 -7.30
C PRO A 428 6.32 2.61 -8.01
N GLY A 429 5.71 1.43 -8.05
CA GLY A 429 4.29 1.26 -8.36
C GLY A 429 3.44 1.41 -7.10
N GLY A 430 2.37 0.63 -6.97
CA GLY A 430 1.66 0.48 -5.72
C GLY A 430 2.60 -0.09 -4.65
N ILE A 431 2.66 0.56 -3.49
CA ILE A 431 3.51 0.09 -2.39
C ILE A 431 2.65 -0.73 -1.43
N GLY A 432 2.79 -2.04 -1.53
CA GLY A 432 2.11 -2.99 -0.66
C GLY A 432 2.64 -2.97 0.76
N GLY A 433 1.94 -3.66 1.67
CA GLY A 433 2.35 -3.78 3.06
C GLY A 433 3.67 -4.50 3.23
N HIS A 434 4.29 -4.33 4.40
CA HIS A 434 5.53 -5.01 4.76
C HIS A 434 5.28 -6.51 4.88
N THR A 435 6.08 -7.33 4.21
CA THR A 435 5.85 -8.78 4.07
C THR A 435 5.72 -9.53 5.40
N LYS A 436 6.46 -9.10 6.44
CA LYS A 436 6.48 -9.78 7.75
C LYS A 436 5.52 -9.17 8.77
N THR A 437 5.38 -7.83 8.78
CA THR A 437 4.63 -7.11 9.83
C THR A 437 3.22 -6.74 9.40
N GLY A 438 2.93 -6.81 8.09
CA GLY A 438 1.68 -6.35 7.51
C GLY A 438 1.45 -4.84 7.64
N ALA A 439 2.46 -4.07 8.09
CA ALA A 439 2.35 -2.62 8.16
C ALA A 439 2.03 -2.05 6.77
N TYR A 440 1.06 -1.17 6.70
CA TYR A 440 0.55 -0.59 5.46
C TYR A 440 0.37 0.93 5.60
N ASN A 441 0.18 1.64 4.50
CA ASN A 441 -0.16 3.05 4.53
C ASN A 441 -1.68 3.24 4.51
N PRO A 442 -2.32 3.69 5.61
CA PRO A 442 -3.77 3.82 5.67
C PRO A 442 -4.34 4.91 4.75
N GLN A 443 -3.51 5.85 4.30
CA GLN A 443 -3.90 6.96 3.42
C GLN A 443 -3.65 6.68 1.93
N ASP A 444 -3.15 5.49 1.59
CA ASP A 444 -2.86 5.12 0.21
C ASP A 444 -4.09 4.51 -0.48
N LEU A 445 -4.29 4.87 -1.74
CA LEU A 445 -5.39 4.34 -2.56
C LEU A 445 -5.34 2.81 -2.66
N SER A 446 -4.15 2.24 -2.82
CA SER A 446 -3.97 0.80 -2.89
C SER A 446 -4.44 0.10 -1.62
N SER A 447 -4.11 0.67 -0.45
CA SER A 447 -4.56 0.14 0.85
C SER A 447 -6.08 0.24 1.02
N GLY A 448 -6.68 1.34 0.57
CA GLY A 448 -8.13 1.52 0.56
C GLY A 448 -8.85 0.49 -0.35
N LEU A 449 -8.33 0.26 -1.54
CA LEU A 449 -8.85 -0.75 -2.47
C LEU A 449 -8.71 -2.16 -1.89
N ILE A 450 -7.55 -2.52 -1.36
CA ILE A 450 -7.31 -3.82 -0.72
C ILE A 450 -8.26 -4.02 0.46
N SER A 451 -8.48 -2.99 1.27
CA SER A 451 -9.47 -3.00 2.35
C SER A 451 -10.88 -3.29 1.83
N ALA A 452 -11.31 -2.59 0.76
CA ALA A 452 -12.60 -2.82 0.12
C ALA A 452 -12.73 -4.24 -0.43
N PHE A 453 -11.70 -4.79 -1.06
CA PHE A 453 -11.68 -6.18 -1.54
C PHE A 453 -11.87 -7.17 -0.39
N GLY A 454 -11.11 -7.00 0.70
CA GLY A 454 -11.21 -7.85 1.89
C GLY A 454 -12.54 -7.73 2.62
N ARG A 455 -13.14 -6.54 2.63
CA ARG A 455 -14.43 -6.28 3.29
C ARG A 455 -15.62 -6.74 2.46
N PHE A 456 -15.63 -6.41 1.17
CA PHE A 456 -16.79 -6.64 0.29
C PHE A 456 -16.76 -7.99 -0.41
N ARG A 457 -15.61 -8.67 -0.41
CA ARG A 457 -15.41 -9.95 -1.11
C ARG A 457 -15.68 -9.84 -2.60
N THR A 458 -15.37 -8.68 -3.18
CA THR A 458 -15.44 -8.42 -4.61
C THR A 458 -14.20 -7.67 -5.07
N VAL A 459 -13.78 -7.91 -6.31
CA VAL A 459 -12.64 -7.21 -6.94
C VAL A 459 -13.02 -6.77 -8.35
N PRO A 460 -12.60 -5.58 -8.80
CA PRO A 460 -12.80 -5.19 -10.20
C PRO A 460 -11.88 -6.01 -11.10
N ALA A 461 -12.30 -6.22 -12.34
CA ALA A 461 -11.44 -6.79 -13.36
C ALA A 461 -10.27 -5.83 -13.68
N PHE A 462 -9.05 -6.35 -13.68
CA PHE A 462 -7.84 -5.62 -14.07
C PHE A 462 -6.87 -6.54 -14.81
N ARG A 463 -5.94 -5.96 -15.54
CA ARG A 463 -4.95 -6.72 -16.31
C ARG A 463 -3.71 -7.05 -15.46
N TYR A 464 -3.09 -6.02 -14.89
CA TYR A 464 -1.93 -6.14 -14.03
C TYR A 464 -2.03 -5.16 -12.85
N LEU A 465 -1.55 -5.60 -11.69
CA LEU A 465 -1.31 -4.77 -10.53
C LEU A 465 0.21 -4.62 -10.36
N ASN A 466 0.73 -3.47 -10.75
CA ASN A 466 2.15 -3.11 -10.61
C ASN A 466 2.39 -2.68 -9.17
N ALA A 467 2.60 -3.63 -8.26
CA ALA A 467 2.77 -3.38 -6.84
C ALA A 467 3.87 -4.26 -6.24
N ALA A 468 4.62 -3.72 -5.31
CA ALA A 468 5.67 -4.42 -4.59
C ALA A 468 5.60 -4.14 -3.08
N PRO A 469 6.05 -5.08 -2.22
CA PRO A 469 6.13 -4.86 -0.78
C PRO A 469 7.10 -3.72 -0.42
N VAL A 470 6.73 -2.91 0.58
CA VAL A 470 7.53 -1.75 1.00
C VAL A 470 8.95 -2.12 1.40
N ASP A 471 9.16 -3.27 2.03
CA ASP A 471 10.47 -3.74 2.47
C ASP A 471 11.39 -4.11 1.29
N TRP A 472 10.83 -4.56 0.16
CA TRP A 472 11.61 -4.77 -1.06
C TRP A 472 11.90 -3.44 -1.78
N VAL A 473 10.88 -2.59 -1.96
CA VAL A 473 11.03 -1.25 -2.59
C VAL A 473 12.06 -0.42 -1.85
N SER A 474 11.97 -0.35 -0.52
CA SER A 474 12.91 0.38 0.33
C SER A 474 14.35 -0.13 0.15
N ARG A 475 14.53 -1.45 0.21
CA ARG A 475 15.86 -2.07 0.10
C ARG A 475 16.52 -1.80 -1.26
N VAL A 476 15.77 -1.95 -2.35
CA VAL A 476 16.31 -1.69 -3.70
C VAL A 476 16.60 -0.21 -3.91
N ALA A 477 15.71 0.68 -3.42
CA ALA A 477 15.96 2.12 -3.47
C ALA A 477 17.24 2.51 -2.70
N VAL A 478 17.41 2.00 -1.48
CA VAL A 478 18.61 2.26 -0.66
C VAL A 478 19.86 1.70 -1.33
N ALA A 479 19.77 0.52 -1.94
CA ALA A 479 20.91 -0.04 -2.68
C ALA A 479 21.31 0.85 -3.85
N ALA A 480 20.36 1.37 -4.63
CA ALA A 480 20.64 2.32 -5.71
C ALA A 480 21.24 3.66 -5.22
N ILE A 481 20.90 4.08 -3.99
CA ILE A 481 21.46 5.29 -3.36
C ILE A 481 22.90 5.07 -2.91
N CYS A 482 23.20 3.91 -2.33
CA CYS A 482 24.47 3.61 -1.74
C CYS A 482 25.53 3.09 -2.75
N GLU A 483 25.08 2.68 -3.96
CA GLU A 483 25.95 2.14 -5.00
C GLU A 483 26.21 3.20 -6.09
N PRO A 484 27.43 3.76 -6.18
CA PRO A 484 27.74 4.81 -7.16
C PRO A 484 27.50 4.42 -8.62
N ASP A 485 27.75 3.16 -8.97
CA ASP A 485 27.54 2.67 -10.35
C ASP A 485 26.05 2.64 -10.74
N ALA A 486 25.14 2.76 -9.77
CA ALA A 486 23.70 2.84 -10.02
C ALA A 486 23.18 4.28 -10.21
N TRP A 487 24.00 5.30 -10.02
CA TRP A 487 23.56 6.69 -10.08
C TRP A 487 23.27 7.16 -11.50
N GLY A 488 22.36 8.12 -11.61
CA GLY A 488 22.05 8.77 -12.89
C GLY A 488 21.06 8.03 -13.80
N TYR A 489 20.54 6.89 -13.37
CA TYR A 489 19.58 6.08 -14.14
C TYR A 489 18.16 6.15 -13.56
N ASP A 490 17.22 5.67 -14.37
CA ASP A 490 15.82 5.51 -13.98
C ASP A 490 15.54 4.03 -13.68
N TYR A 491 14.87 3.74 -12.56
CA TYR A 491 14.57 2.39 -12.09
C TYR A 491 13.07 2.22 -11.80
N ASN A 492 12.46 1.15 -12.29
CA ASN A 492 11.08 0.80 -12.01
C ASN A 492 11.01 -0.17 -10.82
N LEU A 493 10.64 0.33 -9.65
CA LEU A 493 10.56 -0.44 -8.40
C LEU A 493 9.16 -1.05 -8.22
N THR A 494 8.66 -1.74 -9.23
CA THR A 494 7.29 -2.27 -9.29
C THR A 494 7.19 -3.74 -8.89
N GLY A 495 8.32 -4.40 -8.64
CA GLY A 495 8.35 -5.83 -8.35
C GLY A 495 7.91 -6.68 -9.53
N VAL A 496 7.38 -7.87 -9.24
CA VAL A 496 6.74 -8.74 -10.23
C VAL A 496 5.25 -8.38 -10.29
N PRO A 497 4.73 -7.96 -11.45
CA PRO A 497 3.32 -7.59 -11.58
C PRO A 497 2.39 -8.77 -11.25
N ASN A 498 1.32 -8.49 -10.49
CA ASN A 498 0.28 -9.48 -10.19
C ASN A 498 -0.81 -9.45 -11.26
N THR A 499 -1.19 -10.61 -11.78
CA THR A 499 -2.39 -10.73 -12.60
C THR A 499 -3.65 -10.81 -11.71
N LEU A 500 -4.82 -10.60 -12.31
CA LEU A 500 -6.10 -10.80 -11.61
C LEU A 500 -6.21 -12.21 -11.03
N ASP A 501 -5.82 -13.24 -11.81
CA ASP A 501 -5.83 -14.63 -11.37
C ASP A 501 -4.91 -14.89 -10.18
N ASP A 502 -3.76 -14.21 -10.13
CA ASP A 502 -2.86 -14.27 -8.99
C ASP A 502 -3.50 -13.70 -7.72
N VAL A 503 -4.10 -12.52 -7.81
CA VAL A 503 -4.74 -11.86 -6.67
C VAL A 503 -5.93 -12.69 -6.17
N VAL A 504 -6.81 -13.14 -7.07
CA VAL A 504 -7.97 -13.97 -6.71
C VAL A 504 -7.53 -15.28 -6.06
N ARG A 505 -6.53 -15.95 -6.61
CA ARG A 505 -5.97 -17.17 -6.03
C ARG A 505 -5.39 -16.94 -4.64
N ASP A 506 -4.58 -15.90 -4.49
CA ASP A 506 -3.91 -15.60 -3.22
C ASP A 506 -4.90 -15.19 -2.13
N MET A 507 -5.95 -14.42 -2.48
CA MET A 507 -7.06 -14.15 -1.57
C MET A 507 -7.83 -15.41 -1.21
N ALA A 508 -8.08 -16.29 -2.17
CA ALA A 508 -8.76 -17.57 -1.92
C ALA A 508 -7.95 -18.48 -0.98
N LEU A 509 -6.62 -18.51 -1.10
CA LEU A 509 -5.74 -19.22 -0.16
C LEU A 509 -5.86 -18.67 1.26
N GLY A 510 -6.14 -17.37 1.41
CA GLY A 510 -6.49 -16.73 2.67
C GLY A 510 -7.92 -17.00 3.15
N GLY A 511 -8.71 -17.79 2.42
CA GLY A 511 -10.14 -18.01 2.72
C GLY A 511 -11.02 -16.82 2.35
N MET A 512 -10.46 -15.82 1.67
CA MET A 512 -11.21 -14.65 1.21
C MET A 512 -11.61 -14.85 -0.25
N HIS A 513 -12.71 -15.60 -0.47
CA HIS A 513 -13.24 -15.78 -1.80
C HIS A 513 -13.88 -14.50 -2.28
N VAL A 514 -13.36 -13.98 -3.39
CA VAL A 514 -13.81 -12.75 -4.01
C VAL A 514 -14.50 -13.05 -5.33
N ARG A 515 -15.56 -12.29 -5.62
CA ARG A 515 -16.22 -12.29 -6.94
C ARG A 515 -15.58 -11.23 -7.80
N VAL A 516 -15.16 -11.61 -9.00
CA VAL A 516 -14.68 -10.65 -10.01
C VAL A 516 -15.90 -9.98 -10.66
N GLN A 517 -15.85 -8.67 -10.79
CA GLN A 517 -16.89 -7.84 -11.41
C GLN A 517 -16.26 -6.89 -12.43
N ASP A 518 -17.03 -6.44 -13.38
CA ASP A 518 -16.63 -5.32 -14.22
C ASP A 518 -16.44 -4.08 -13.36
N TRP A 519 -15.59 -3.15 -13.83
CA TRP A 519 -15.25 -1.97 -13.06
C TRP A 519 -16.48 -1.14 -12.64
N ASP A 520 -17.41 -0.89 -13.54
CA ASP A 520 -18.58 -0.06 -13.25
C ASP A 520 -19.55 -0.76 -12.29
N GLU A 521 -19.72 -2.07 -12.42
CA GLU A 521 -20.53 -2.88 -11.49
C GLU A 521 -19.90 -2.85 -10.10
N TRP A 522 -18.59 -3.13 -10.02
CA TRP A 522 -17.85 -3.15 -8.76
C TRP A 522 -17.91 -1.80 -8.05
N ARG A 523 -17.65 -0.71 -8.79
CA ARG A 523 -17.67 0.65 -8.27
C ARG A 523 -19.03 1.01 -7.67
N THR A 524 -20.11 0.73 -8.42
CA THR A 524 -21.48 1.02 -7.98
C THR A 524 -21.84 0.25 -6.71
N GLU A 525 -21.50 -1.04 -6.65
CA GLU A 525 -21.72 -1.87 -5.46
C GLU A 525 -20.85 -1.42 -4.27
N ALA A 526 -19.59 -1.09 -4.51
CA ALA A 526 -18.68 -0.63 -3.46
C ALA A 526 -19.15 0.70 -2.84
N LEU A 527 -19.58 1.66 -3.66
CA LEU A 527 -20.13 2.93 -3.20
C LEU A 527 -21.40 2.72 -2.37
N ALA A 528 -22.35 1.94 -2.86
CA ALA A 528 -23.60 1.65 -2.13
C ALA A 528 -23.31 1.00 -0.75
N ARG A 529 -22.31 0.14 -0.67
CA ARG A 529 -21.91 -0.50 0.59
C ARG A 529 -21.20 0.47 1.55
N LEU A 530 -20.34 1.36 1.03
CA LEU A 530 -19.69 2.40 1.83
C LEU A 530 -20.69 3.43 2.37
N GLU A 531 -21.77 3.70 1.63
CA GLU A 531 -22.89 4.55 2.07
C GLU A 531 -23.76 3.86 3.13
N ALA A 532 -24.04 2.56 2.96
CA ALA A 532 -24.85 1.79 3.90
C ALA A 532 -24.13 1.52 5.23
N GLU A 533 -22.80 1.31 5.20
CA GLU A 533 -21.94 1.07 6.34
C GLU A 533 -20.72 2.01 6.27
N PRO A 534 -20.86 3.29 6.68
CA PRO A 534 -19.77 4.24 6.62
C PRO A 534 -18.57 3.81 7.48
N VAL A 535 -17.39 3.83 6.89
CA VAL A 535 -16.10 3.58 7.55
C VAL A 535 -15.28 4.86 7.42
N PRO A 536 -15.05 5.61 8.51
CA PRO A 536 -14.38 6.91 8.46
C PRO A 536 -13.04 6.86 7.73
N GLU A 537 -12.25 5.81 7.95
CA GLU A 537 -10.95 5.60 7.35
C GLU A 537 -11.01 5.30 5.84
N LEU A 538 -12.17 4.91 5.31
CA LEU A 538 -12.41 4.69 3.88
C LEU A 538 -13.20 5.82 3.21
N ALA A 539 -13.48 6.90 3.93
CA ALA A 539 -14.21 8.04 3.38
C ALA A 539 -13.49 8.67 2.17
N PHE A 540 -12.14 8.64 2.16
CA PHE A 540 -11.37 9.10 1.01
C PHE A 540 -11.59 8.19 -0.21
N LEU A 541 -11.69 6.87 -0.02
CA LEU A 541 -11.94 5.92 -1.10
C LEU A 541 -13.30 6.17 -1.73
N SER A 542 -14.34 6.39 -0.92
CA SER A 542 -15.68 6.73 -1.41
C SER A 542 -15.64 7.94 -2.36
N ARG A 543 -14.91 9.00 -1.97
CA ARG A 543 -14.76 10.19 -2.80
C ARG A 543 -13.96 9.96 -4.08
N VAL A 544 -12.86 9.22 -3.98
CA VAL A 544 -12.08 8.82 -5.17
C VAL A 544 -12.99 8.04 -6.14
N LEU A 545 -13.80 7.11 -5.66
CA LEU A 545 -14.71 6.33 -6.49
C LEU A 545 -15.88 7.16 -7.07
N GLN A 546 -16.24 8.30 -6.48
CA GLN A 546 -17.24 9.23 -7.00
C GLN A 546 -16.67 10.20 -8.05
N SER A 547 -15.37 10.48 -8.00
CA SER A 547 -14.72 11.45 -8.88
C SER A 547 -14.65 10.96 -10.34
N PRO A 548 -15.06 11.77 -11.33
CA PRO A 548 -14.88 11.46 -12.75
C PRO A 548 -13.41 11.27 -13.14
N THR A 549 -12.52 12.00 -12.48
CA THR A 549 -11.06 11.88 -12.69
C THR A 549 -10.54 10.53 -12.26
N ALA A 550 -11.04 10.01 -11.13
CA ALA A 550 -10.65 8.69 -10.63
C ALA A 550 -11.12 7.55 -11.55
N LEU A 551 -12.23 7.70 -12.26
CA LEU A 551 -12.66 6.71 -13.26
C LEU A 551 -11.61 6.54 -14.36
N LYS A 552 -11.09 7.62 -14.90
CA LYS A 552 -10.06 7.60 -15.95
C LYS A 552 -8.71 7.11 -15.39
N LEU A 553 -8.36 7.49 -14.16
CA LEU A 553 -7.17 6.99 -13.47
C LEU A 553 -7.25 5.48 -13.27
N CYS A 554 -8.38 4.97 -12.80
CA CYS A 554 -8.60 3.54 -12.65
C CYS A 554 -8.54 2.80 -13.99
N GLU A 555 -9.09 3.38 -15.05
CA GLU A 555 -9.00 2.82 -16.40
C GLU A 555 -7.54 2.72 -16.86
N ALA A 556 -6.76 3.77 -16.72
CA ALA A 556 -5.33 3.77 -17.06
C ALA A 556 -4.55 2.73 -16.24
N THR A 557 -4.78 2.69 -14.93
CA THR A 557 -4.08 1.77 -14.01
C THR A 557 -4.49 0.32 -14.21
N LEU A 558 -5.80 0.02 -14.31
CA LEU A 558 -6.31 -1.35 -14.37
C LEU A 558 -6.14 -2.00 -15.75
N LYS A 559 -6.15 -1.22 -16.82
CA LYS A 559 -5.96 -1.69 -18.21
C LYS A 559 -4.52 -1.56 -18.71
N GLY A 560 -3.64 -0.90 -17.96
CA GLY A 560 -2.24 -0.69 -18.30
C GLY A 560 -1.44 -1.99 -18.44
N PRO A 561 -0.26 -1.95 -19.10
CA PRO A 561 0.64 -3.09 -19.23
C PRO A 561 1.35 -3.39 -17.90
N ALA A 562 2.02 -4.55 -17.87
CA ALA A 562 3.01 -4.84 -16.82
C ALA A 562 4.18 -3.84 -16.94
N ALA A 563 4.63 -3.32 -15.81
CA ALA A 563 5.84 -2.51 -15.78
C ALA A 563 7.08 -3.41 -15.88
N GLU A 564 8.04 -3.00 -16.69
CA GLU A 564 9.29 -3.72 -16.91
C GLU A 564 10.44 -3.01 -16.19
N GLY A 565 11.24 -3.79 -15.44
CA GLY A 565 12.37 -3.29 -14.65
C GLY A 565 13.64 -4.10 -14.93
N ALA A 566 14.11 -4.11 -16.19
CA ALA A 566 15.30 -4.88 -16.56
C ALA A 566 16.57 -4.33 -15.88
N ARG A 567 16.73 -3.03 -15.78
CA ARG A 567 17.83 -2.39 -15.06
C ARG A 567 17.74 -2.61 -13.57
N THR A 568 16.54 -2.51 -13.00
CA THR A 568 16.27 -2.85 -11.60
C THR A 568 16.64 -4.29 -11.30
N ALA A 569 16.24 -5.24 -12.14
CA ALA A 569 16.59 -6.65 -11.99
C ALA A 569 18.11 -6.89 -12.09
N ALA A 570 18.80 -6.20 -13.00
CA ALA A 570 20.25 -6.25 -13.13
C ALA A 570 20.96 -5.71 -11.87
N LEU A 571 20.50 -4.59 -11.31
CA LEU A 571 21.01 -4.01 -10.06
C LEU A 571 20.81 -4.98 -8.90
N VAL A 572 19.61 -5.55 -8.76
CA VAL A 572 19.28 -6.53 -7.71
C VAL A 572 20.21 -7.76 -7.79
N ALA A 573 20.44 -8.27 -9.01
CA ALA A 573 21.32 -9.40 -9.23
C ALA A 573 22.81 -9.06 -8.95
N ALA A 574 23.29 -7.91 -9.40
CA ALA A 574 24.67 -7.46 -9.22
C ALA A 574 25.02 -7.29 -7.72
N LEU A 575 24.08 -6.81 -6.92
CA LEU A 575 24.28 -6.58 -5.48
C LEU A 575 23.88 -7.77 -4.61
N GLY A 576 23.45 -8.90 -5.21
CA GLY A 576 23.01 -10.08 -4.46
C GLY A 576 21.81 -9.83 -3.56
N LEU A 577 20.97 -8.87 -3.91
CA LEU A 577 19.74 -8.57 -3.18
C LEU A 577 18.70 -9.65 -3.43
N PRO A 578 17.70 -9.83 -2.55
CA PRO A 578 16.59 -10.71 -2.81
C PRO A 578 15.91 -10.31 -4.13
N PRO A 579 15.69 -11.27 -5.05
CA PRO A 579 15.00 -10.97 -6.30
C PRO A 579 13.60 -10.42 -6.01
N ALA A 580 13.06 -9.66 -6.95
CA ALA A 580 11.70 -9.18 -6.86
C ALA A 580 10.76 -10.37 -6.66
N ALA A 581 10.13 -10.44 -5.50
CA ALA A 581 9.06 -11.38 -5.23
C ALA A 581 7.73 -10.73 -5.65
N ARG A 582 6.84 -11.55 -6.16
CA ARG A 582 5.45 -11.15 -6.29
C ARG A 582 4.90 -10.81 -4.89
N TYR A 583 3.99 -9.85 -4.80
CA TYR A 583 3.23 -9.60 -3.58
C TYR A 583 2.28 -10.80 -3.37
N ASP A 584 2.84 -11.86 -2.80
CA ASP A 584 2.26 -13.19 -2.74
C ASP A 584 1.19 -13.34 -1.63
N ALA A 585 0.60 -14.52 -1.55
CA ALA A 585 -0.42 -14.84 -0.55
C ALA A 585 0.00 -14.52 0.88
N GLN A 586 1.26 -14.77 1.25
CA GLN A 586 1.75 -14.52 2.61
C GLN A 586 1.82 -13.02 2.91
N ALA A 587 2.33 -12.23 1.98
CA ALA A 587 2.41 -10.77 2.13
C ALA A 587 1.01 -10.14 2.17
N GLN A 588 0.11 -10.58 1.29
CA GLN A 588 -1.28 -10.13 1.27
C GLN A 588 -1.99 -10.45 2.60
N LEU A 589 -1.84 -11.67 3.09
CA LEU A 589 -2.47 -12.12 4.33
C LEU A 589 -1.97 -11.36 5.56
N SER A 590 -0.67 -11.09 5.64
CA SER A 590 -0.12 -10.26 6.72
C SER A 590 -0.75 -8.86 6.71
N THR A 591 -0.99 -8.29 5.54
CA THR A 591 -1.69 -7.00 5.38
C THR A 591 -3.17 -7.12 5.75
N PHE A 592 -3.87 -8.16 5.31
CA PHE A 592 -5.28 -8.36 5.67
C PHE A 592 -5.48 -8.60 7.16
N GLU A 593 -4.59 -9.36 7.82
CA GLU A 593 -4.62 -9.52 9.29
C GLU A 593 -4.49 -8.16 9.99
N ARG A 594 -3.63 -7.30 9.47
CA ARG A 594 -3.46 -5.96 10.02
C ARG A 594 -4.68 -5.09 9.78
N LEU A 595 -5.20 -5.06 8.55
CA LEU A 595 -6.43 -4.35 8.22
C LEU A 595 -7.62 -4.81 9.08
N ALA A 596 -7.70 -6.11 9.39
CA ALA A 596 -8.74 -6.65 10.26
C ALA A 596 -8.56 -6.22 11.73
N GLN A 597 -7.32 -6.13 12.24
CA GLN A 597 -7.01 -5.59 13.55
C GLN A 597 -7.43 -4.12 13.67
N ASP A 598 -7.29 -3.36 12.59
CA ASP A 598 -7.65 -1.95 12.50
C ASP A 598 -9.15 -1.75 12.11
N GLY A 599 -9.95 -2.84 12.00
CA GLY A 599 -11.38 -2.79 11.65
C GLY A 599 -11.69 -2.53 10.17
N LEU A 600 -10.67 -2.48 9.31
CA LEU A 600 -10.79 -2.14 7.89
C LEU A 600 -11.06 -3.34 6.98
N ALA A 601 -10.79 -4.54 7.43
CA ALA A 601 -11.12 -5.78 6.74
C ALA A 601 -11.79 -6.76 7.70
N ARG A 602 -12.50 -7.75 7.17
CA ARG A 602 -13.08 -8.83 7.94
C ARG A 602 -12.44 -10.15 7.54
N LEU A 603 -11.72 -10.76 8.47
CA LEU A 603 -11.21 -12.12 8.28
C LEU A 603 -12.35 -13.14 8.36
N PRO A 604 -12.22 -14.30 7.69
CA PRO A 604 -13.17 -15.39 7.82
C PRO A 604 -13.32 -15.81 9.28
N HIS A 605 -14.55 -15.94 9.73
CA HIS A 605 -14.89 -16.38 11.07
C HIS A 605 -15.50 -17.78 11.06
N LYS A 606 -15.38 -18.53 12.16
CA LYS A 606 -15.92 -19.89 12.28
C LYS A 606 -17.45 -19.97 12.07
N ASP A 607 -18.17 -18.89 12.38
CA ASP A 607 -19.62 -18.80 12.21
C ASP A 607 -20.03 -18.35 10.78
N ASP A 608 -19.05 -17.98 9.94
CA ASP A 608 -19.30 -17.71 8.52
C ASP A 608 -19.55 -19.03 7.78
N GLN A 609 -20.15 -18.96 6.58
CA GLN A 609 -20.27 -20.11 5.69
C GLN A 609 -18.88 -20.74 5.49
N PRO A 610 -18.66 -22.01 5.86
CA PRO A 610 -17.34 -22.61 5.75
C PRO A 610 -16.90 -22.68 4.29
N TYR A 611 -15.60 -22.47 4.07
CA TYR A 611 -14.98 -22.60 2.78
C TYR A 611 -15.09 -24.01 2.21
N LEU A 612 -14.84 -24.98 3.11
CA LEU A 612 -14.89 -26.39 2.76
C LEU A 612 -15.33 -27.19 4.00
N TRP A 613 -16.16 -28.20 3.80
CA TRP A 613 -16.55 -29.13 4.88
C TRP A 613 -16.83 -30.52 4.34
N PHE A 614 -16.73 -31.49 5.22
CA PHE A 614 -17.03 -32.89 4.93
C PHE A 614 -17.48 -33.61 6.17
N SER A 615 -18.11 -34.78 5.99
CA SER A 615 -18.58 -35.62 7.08
C SER A 615 -17.57 -36.70 7.43
N GLU A 616 -17.49 -37.06 8.74
CA GLU A 616 -16.74 -38.20 9.23
C GLU A 616 -17.66 -39.03 10.14
N THR A 617 -17.92 -40.24 9.75
CA THR A 617 -18.66 -41.22 10.58
C THR A 617 -17.68 -42.25 11.10
N THR A 618 -17.75 -42.55 12.43
CA THR A 618 -16.89 -43.56 13.06
C THR A 618 -17.75 -44.54 13.82
N GLU A 619 -17.32 -45.80 13.88
CA GLU A 619 -17.98 -46.89 14.58
C GLU A 619 -16.96 -47.67 15.43
N GLY A 620 -17.35 -48.09 16.62
CA GLY A 620 -16.48 -48.86 17.48
C GLY A 620 -17.10 -49.11 18.86
N SER A 621 -16.24 -49.32 19.87
CA SER A 621 -16.68 -49.55 21.23
C SER A 621 -15.79 -48.90 22.27
N VAL A 622 -16.37 -48.58 23.41
CA VAL A 622 -15.71 -48.05 24.61
C VAL A 622 -16.09 -48.89 25.85
N GLY A 623 -15.29 -48.82 26.88
CA GLY A 623 -15.57 -49.45 28.16
C GLY A 623 -14.81 -48.74 29.28
N PRO A 624 -15.00 -49.08 30.54
CA PRO A 624 -14.26 -48.50 31.65
C PRO A 624 -12.74 -48.53 31.41
N VAL A 625 -12.04 -47.47 31.81
CA VAL A 625 -10.59 -47.39 31.63
C VAL A 625 -9.91 -48.61 32.28
N GLY A 626 -9.17 -49.38 31.43
CA GLY A 626 -8.49 -50.60 31.89
C GLY A 626 -9.33 -51.90 31.81
N ALA A 627 -10.59 -51.83 31.39
CA ALA A 627 -11.48 -52.97 31.17
C ALA A 627 -11.72 -53.23 29.67
N LEU A 628 -12.52 -54.23 29.36
CA LEU A 628 -12.90 -54.55 27.99
C LEU A 628 -13.85 -53.45 27.46
N ALA A 629 -13.61 -53.04 26.22
CA ALA A 629 -14.48 -52.08 25.53
C ALA A 629 -15.60 -52.86 24.81
N ASP A 630 -16.79 -52.94 25.43
CA ASP A 630 -17.94 -53.72 25.00
C ASP A 630 -19.18 -52.85 24.68
N SER A 631 -19.13 -51.57 25.05
CA SER A 631 -20.27 -50.68 24.83
C SER A 631 -20.12 -49.97 23.48
N PRO A 632 -21.15 -50.02 22.61
CA PRO A 632 -21.13 -49.33 21.31
C PRO A 632 -20.87 -47.82 21.45
N CYS A 633 -19.98 -47.33 20.61
CA CYS A 633 -19.70 -45.88 20.47
C CYS A 633 -19.53 -45.55 18.97
N SER A 634 -20.30 -44.57 18.51
CA SER A 634 -20.20 -44.04 17.18
C SER A 634 -20.26 -42.50 17.17
N MET A 635 -19.65 -41.88 16.17
CA MET A 635 -19.66 -40.42 16.00
C MET A 635 -20.10 -40.08 14.58
N ALA A 636 -20.98 -39.12 14.47
CA ALA A 636 -21.36 -38.49 13.21
C ALA A 636 -20.95 -37.02 13.25
N LEU A 637 -19.79 -36.73 12.69
CA LEU A 637 -19.14 -35.44 12.77
C LEU A 637 -19.13 -34.72 11.44
N THR A 638 -19.25 -33.41 11.47
CA THR A 638 -18.97 -32.51 10.34
C THR A 638 -17.72 -31.71 10.67
N LEU A 639 -16.70 -31.87 9.85
CA LEU A 639 -15.44 -31.15 9.92
C LEU A 639 -15.52 -29.96 8.99
N SER A 640 -15.33 -28.75 9.54
CA SER A 640 -15.49 -27.50 8.82
C SER A 640 -14.21 -26.68 8.82
N ILE A 641 -13.85 -26.16 7.65
CA ILE A 641 -12.67 -25.34 7.43
C ILE A 641 -13.16 -23.96 6.95
N ALA A 642 -13.04 -22.97 7.80
CA ALA A 642 -13.42 -21.61 7.48
C ALA A 642 -12.48 -20.98 6.43
N SER A 643 -11.18 -21.30 6.55
CA SER A 643 -10.14 -20.75 5.70
C SER A 643 -8.95 -21.71 5.59
N MET A 644 -8.45 -21.96 4.39
CA MET A 644 -7.23 -22.76 4.18
C MET A 644 -6.02 -22.11 4.87
N TYR A 645 -5.99 -20.80 4.94
CA TYR A 645 -4.90 -20.08 5.62
C TYR A 645 -4.91 -20.31 7.14
N GLN A 646 -6.05 -20.15 7.78
CA GLN A 646 -6.18 -20.47 9.21
C GLN A 646 -5.82 -21.94 9.48
N LEU A 647 -6.25 -22.82 8.60
CA LEU A 647 -5.90 -24.23 8.67
C LEU A 647 -4.39 -24.47 8.60
N VAL A 648 -3.70 -23.87 7.63
CA VAL A 648 -2.23 -24.00 7.46
C VAL A 648 -1.47 -23.43 8.64
N LYS A 649 -1.92 -22.28 9.16
CA LYS A 649 -1.31 -21.59 10.30
C LYS A 649 -1.60 -22.26 11.63
N GLU A 650 -2.87 -22.56 11.90
CA GLU A 650 -3.34 -23.10 13.19
C GLU A 650 -3.38 -24.61 13.21
N ARG A 651 -3.43 -25.26 12.05
CA ARG A 651 -3.60 -26.71 11.87
C ARG A 651 -4.82 -27.27 12.60
N ARG A 652 -5.86 -26.46 12.70
CA ARG A 652 -7.10 -26.75 13.41
C ARG A 652 -8.28 -26.72 12.47
N VAL A 653 -9.17 -27.72 12.63
CA VAL A 653 -10.45 -27.86 11.93
C VAL A 653 -11.56 -27.81 12.97
N ASP A 654 -12.60 -27.04 12.73
CA ASP A 654 -13.78 -26.99 13.62
C ASP A 654 -14.66 -28.22 13.41
N VAL A 655 -15.26 -28.69 14.52
CA VAL A 655 -16.08 -29.91 14.51
C VAL A 655 -17.43 -29.64 15.15
N THR A 656 -18.48 -30.08 14.47
CA THR A 656 -19.85 -30.16 14.98
C THR A 656 -20.39 -31.56 14.75
N GLY A 657 -21.51 -31.92 15.37
CA GLY A 657 -22.14 -33.21 15.17
C GLY A 657 -22.61 -33.86 16.45
N GLU A 658 -22.71 -35.17 16.41
CA GLU A 658 -23.27 -35.99 17.50
C GLU A 658 -22.39 -37.18 17.81
N VAL A 659 -22.43 -37.61 19.06
CA VAL A 659 -21.75 -38.82 19.56
C VAL A 659 -22.80 -39.73 20.21
N VAL A 660 -22.93 -40.92 19.69
CA VAL A 660 -23.79 -41.97 20.30
C VAL A 660 -22.91 -42.86 21.15
N CYS A 661 -23.11 -42.86 22.47
CA CYS A 661 -22.35 -43.67 23.40
C CYS A 661 -23.28 -44.13 24.54
N THR A 662 -23.80 -45.33 24.44
CA THR A 662 -24.81 -45.88 25.39
C THR A 662 -24.23 -46.06 26.80
N ALA A 663 -22.90 -46.14 26.94
CA ALA A 663 -22.25 -46.16 28.26
C ALA A 663 -22.25 -44.79 28.96
N VAL A 664 -22.53 -43.72 28.23
CA VAL A 664 -22.64 -42.35 28.75
C VAL A 664 -24.11 -41.95 28.94
N HIS A 665 -24.89 -42.02 27.85
CA HIS A 665 -26.28 -41.63 27.80
C HIS A 665 -27.03 -42.44 26.74
N PRO A 666 -28.30 -42.80 26.93
CA PRO A 666 -29.08 -43.56 25.95
C PRO A 666 -29.38 -42.76 24.66
N GLU A 667 -29.51 -41.42 24.77
CA GLU A 667 -29.69 -40.52 23.65
C GLU A 667 -28.35 -39.96 23.14
N PRO A 668 -28.26 -39.51 21.88
CA PRO A 668 -27.05 -38.92 21.32
C PRO A 668 -26.59 -37.67 22.08
N LEU A 669 -25.29 -37.55 22.29
CA LEU A 669 -24.67 -36.34 22.85
C LEU A 669 -24.36 -35.35 21.75
N THR A 670 -24.73 -34.09 21.91
CA THR A 670 -24.45 -33.02 20.94
C THR A 670 -23.06 -32.44 21.17
N VAL A 671 -22.31 -32.22 20.12
CA VAL A 671 -21.03 -31.52 20.19
C VAL A 671 -21.29 -30.02 20.32
N GLU A 672 -21.11 -29.44 21.52
CA GLU A 672 -21.23 -28.01 21.76
C GLU A 672 -20.03 -27.24 21.23
N ARG A 673 -18.85 -27.82 21.36
CA ARG A 673 -17.59 -27.28 20.86
C ARG A 673 -16.65 -28.43 20.52
N GLY A 674 -16.14 -28.42 19.28
CA GLY A 674 -15.21 -29.44 18.82
C GLY A 674 -14.11 -28.87 17.97
N ASP A 675 -12.93 -29.42 18.10
CA ASP A 675 -11.82 -29.15 17.21
C ASP A 675 -10.98 -30.40 16.90
N VAL A 676 -10.39 -30.43 15.71
CA VAL A 676 -9.41 -31.45 15.28
C VAL A 676 -8.11 -30.71 14.95
N TRP A 677 -7.04 -31.12 15.61
CA TRP A 677 -5.70 -30.63 15.38
C TRP A 677 -4.94 -31.60 14.46
N ILE A 678 -4.36 -31.06 13.38
CA ILE A 678 -3.58 -31.81 12.40
C ILE A 678 -2.10 -31.69 12.76
N ARG A 679 -1.45 -32.82 13.09
CA ARG A 679 -0.07 -32.86 13.58
C ARG A 679 0.20 -31.85 14.69
N PRO A 680 -0.46 -31.93 15.84
CA PRO A 680 -0.23 -31.02 16.97
C PRO A 680 1.24 -31.12 17.43
N GLU A 681 1.89 -29.97 17.66
CA GLU A 681 3.29 -29.91 18.09
C GLU A 681 3.46 -30.14 19.59
N GLU A 682 2.41 -29.95 20.38
CA GLU A 682 2.44 -30.03 21.84
C GLU A 682 1.86 -31.32 22.40
N GLY A 683 2.52 -31.86 23.40
CA GLY A 683 1.95 -32.79 24.35
C GLY A 683 1.99 -34.27 23.98
N ILE A 684 2.93 -34.71 23.12
CA ILE A 684 3.21 -36.15 22.99
C ILE A 684 4.22 -36.54 24.05
N PRO A 685 3.83 -37.38 25.06
CA PRO A 685 4.84 -38.04 25.88
C PRO A 685 5.71 -38.89 24.94
N GLN A 686 6.98 -38.57 24.81
CA GLN A 686 7.96 -39.39 24.09
C GLN A 686 8.20 -40.70 24.85
N GLN A 687 7.16 -41.46 25.10
CA GLN A 687 7.29 -42.81 25.59
C GLN A 687 7.45 -43.75 24.37
N HIS A 688 8.67 -44.14 24.15
CA HIS A 688 9.10 -45.18 23.21
C HIS A 688 9.00 -44.83 21.72
N GLY A 689 9.69 -43.81 21.27
CA GLY A 689 10.39 -43.69 19.97
C GLY A 689 9.68 -43.87 18.64
N LEU A 690 8.41 -44.35 18.55
CA LEU A 690 7.83 -44.88 17.34
C LEU A 690 6.34 -44.50 17.11
N ARG A 691 5.78 -43.59 17.87
CA ARG A 691 4.39 -43.12 17.68
C ARG A 691 4.36 -41.64 17.34
N HIS A 692 3.88 -41.32 16.13
CA HIS A 692 3.59 -39.94 15.75
C HIS A 692 2.11 -39.68 15.79
N GLN A 693 1.69 -38.63 16.46
CA GLN A 693 0.29 -38.19 16.49
C GLN A 693 -0.02 -37.54 15.13
N LEU A 694 -0.98 -38.09 14.41
CA LEU A 694 -1.46 -37.55 13.15
C LEU A 694 -2.57 -36.53 13.38
N LEU A 695 -3.59 -36.92 14.17
CA LEU A 695 -4.74 -36.08 14.48
C LEU A 695 -5.07 -36.16 15.97
N ARG A 696 -5.55 -35.08 16.53
CA ARG A 696 -6.08 -34.99 17.89
C ARG A 696 -7.46 -34.36 17.87
N TYR A 697 -8.46 -35.04 18.32
CA TYR A 697 -9.84 -34.58 18.48
C TYR A 697 -10.05 -34.11 19.91
N ARG A 698 -10.73 -32.99 20.08
CA ARG A 698 -11.24 -32.48 21.36
C ARG A 698 -12.67 -32.06 21.15
N LEU A 699 -13.58 -32.76 21.81
CA LEU A 699 -15.01 -32.48 21.75
C LEU A 699 -15.53 -32.18 23.14
N ARG A 700 -16.27 -31.11 23.30
CA ARG A 700 -17.12 -30.85 24.44
C ARG A 700 -18.53 -31.25 24.06
N LEU A 701 -19.11 -32.15 24.84
CA LEU A 701 -20.38 -32.80 24.57
C LEU A 701 -21.41 -32.42 25.64
N ARG A 702 -22.65 -32.37 25.22
CA ARG A 702 -23.78 -32.19 26.11
C ARG A 702 -24.78 -33.33 25.87
N ASP A 703 -25.22 -33.97 26.96
CA ASP A 703 -26.28 -34.95 26.90
C ASP A 703 -27.67 -34.30 26.93
N ALA A 704 -28.74 -35.13 26.80
CA ALA A 704 -30.11 -34.64 26.76
C ALA A 704 -30.58 -34.08 28.12
N ASP A 705 -29.98 -34.52 29.23
CA ASP A 705 -30.26 -34.05 30.60
C ASP A 705 -29.48 -32.76 30.94
N GLY A 706 -28.67 -32.20 30.02
CA GLY A 706 -27.85 -31.02 30.22
C GLY A 706 -26.52 -31.27 30.89
N GLY A 707 -26.11 -32.50 31.06
CA GLY A 707 -24.78 -32.87 31.57
C GLY A 707 -23.69 -32.62 30.57
N HIS A 708 -22.51 -32.16 31.02
CA HIS A 708 -21.38 -31.86 30.19
C HIS A 708 -20.30 -32.94 30.27
N TRP A 709 -19.82 -33.34 29.10
CA TRP A 709 -18.83 -34.37 28.90
C TRP A 709 -17.73 -33.89 28.01
N TRP A 710 -16.57 -34.53 28.06
CA TRP A 710 -15.49 -34.31 27.11
C TRP A 710 -15.11 -35.62 26.46
N LEU A 711 -14.72 -35.56 25.18
CA LEU A 711 -14.12 -36.63 24.42
C LEU A 711 -12.79 -36.16 23.84
N GLU A 712 -11.74 -36.93 24.11
CA GLU A 712 -10.44 -36.74 23.48
C GLU A 712 -10.08 -37.95 22.63
N GLY A 713 -9.77 -37.72 21.35
CA GLY A 713 -9.46 -38.76 20.39
C GLY A 713 -8.11 -38.57 19.77
N HIS A 714 -7.39 -39.65 19.44
CA HIS A 714 -6.08 -39.61 18.85
C HIS A 714 -5.92 -40.61 17.71
N LYS A 715 -5.50 -40.14 16.53
CA LYS A 715 -4.99 -40.99 15.44
C LYS A 715 -3.45 -40.98 15.46
N TYR A 716 -2.84 -42.15 15.50
CA TYR A 716 -1.38 -42.30 15.57
C TYR A 716 -0.83 -43.06 14.36
N ALA A 717 0.30 -42.60 13.83
CA ALA A 717 1.12 -43.40 12.93
C ALA A 717 2.06 -44.34 13.73
N ARG A 718 2.07 -45.62 13.40
CA ARG A 718 2.96 -46.61 13.98
C ARG A 718 3.78 -47.27 12.88
N ALA A 719 5.09 -47.32 13.03
CA ALA A 719 5.94 -48.05 12.09
C ALA A 719 5.55 -49.53 12.05
N ARG A 720 5.42 -50.14 10.83
CA ARG A 720 5.25 -51.55 10.54
C ARG A 720 3.87 -52.21 10.73
N ARG A 721 2.77 -51.48 10.76
CA ARG A 721 1.41 -52.04 10.73
C ARG A 721 0.56 -51.36 9.67
N ASP A 722 -0.56 -51.99 9.31
CA ASP A 722 -1.52 -51.52 8.32
C ASP A 722 -1.75 -50.00 8.37
N LEU A 723 -1.06 -49.33 7.46
CA LEU A 723 -1.11 -47.84 7.37
C LEU A 723 -2.53 -47.36 7.04
N TRP A 724 -3.28 -48.15 6.28
CA TRP A 724 -4.63 -47.83 5.88
C TRP A 724 -5.59 -47.83 7.09
N ARG A 725 -5.44 -48.76 8.02
CA ARG A 725 -6.24 -48.75 9.24
C ARG A 725 -5.83 -47.61 10.18
N GLN A 726 -4.55 -47.26 10.25
CA GLN A 726 -4.02 -46.24 11.15
C GLN A 726 -4.55 -44.83 10.82
N THR A 727 -4.78 -44.54 9.54
CA THR A 727 -5.36 -43.27 9.14
C THR A 727 -6.85 -43.17 9.51
N ARG A 728 -7.52 -44.28 9.77
CA ARG A 728 -8.95 -44.37 10.05
C ARG A 728 -9.28 -44.67 11.51
N ALA A 729 -8.39 -45.29 12.26
CA ALA A 729 -8.60 -45.68 13.66
C ALA A 729 -8.31 -44.50 14.62
N LEU A 730 -9.25 -44.28 15.54
CA LEU A 730 -9.20 -43.23 16.56
C LEU A 730 -9.28 -43.88 17.93
N THR A 731 -8.24 -43.72 18.75
CA THR A 731 -8.29 -44.08 20.17
C THR A 731 -9.01 -42.95 20.92
N VAL A 732 -10.09 -43.25 21.61
CA VAL A 732 -10.94 -42.28 22.30
C VAL A 732 -10.90 -42.46 23.81
N ARG A 733 -11.03 -41.35 24.52
CA ARG A 733 -11.26 -41.26 25.98
C ARG A 733 -12.43 -40.35 26.23
N ILE A 734 -13.32 -40.71 27.13
CA ILE A 734 -14.50 -39.93 27.46
C ILE A 734 -14.55 -39.79 29.00
N GLY A 735 -14.87 -38.61 29.45
CA GLY A 735 -15.04 -38.28 30.85
C GLY A 735 -16.05 -37.18 31.08
N ARG A 736 -16.56 -37.07 32.33
CA ARG A 736 -17.40 -35.96 32.72
C ARG A 736 -16.56 -34.67 32.82
N GLU A 737 -17.14 -33.51 32.57
CA GLU A 737 -16.43 -32.23 32.66
C GLU A 737 -15.82 -32.03 34.05
N GLY A 738 -14.52 -31.75 34.12
CA GLY A 738 -13.77 -31.61 35.37
C GLY A 738 -13.25 -32.92 35.97
N GLU A 739 -13.60 -34.09 35.42
CA GLU A 739 -13.18 -35.39 35.93
C GLU A 739 -12.17 -36.06 34.95
N ALA A 740 -11.48 -37.08 35.47
CA ALA A 740 -10.63 -37.93 34.64
C ALA A 740 -11.46 -38.80 33.69
N ALA A 741 -10.82 -39.36 32.65
CA ALA A 741 -11.49 -40.29 31.74
C ALA A 741 -12.06 -41.49 32.48
N SER A 742 -13.34 -41.69 32.35
CA SER A 742 -14.06 -42.85 32.88
C SER A 742 -14.13 -43.99 31.87
N LEU A 743 -14.19 -43.68 30.59
CA LEU A 743 -14.28 -44.61 29.48
C LEU A 743 -13.11 -44.44 28.49
N ALA A 744 -12.70 -45.56 27.88
CA ALA A 744 -11.72 -45.57 26.83
C ALA A 744 -12.03 -46.67 25.80
N GLY A 745 -11.61 -46.48 24.56
CA GLY A 745 -11.81 -47.42 23.50
C GLY A 745 -11.22 -47.01 22.14
N GLU A 746 -11.67 -47.67 21.11
CA GLU A 746 -11.26 -47.36 19.72
C GLU A 746 -12.49 -47.31 18.82
N VAL A 747 -12.57 -46.26 18.03
CA VAL A 747 -13.56 -46.13 16.96
C VAL A 747 -12.82 -46.03 15.62
N VAL A 748 -13.40 -46.47 14.54
CA VAL A 748 -12.79 -46.59 13.23
C VAL A 748 -13.72 -46.00 12.19
N VAL A 749 -13.22 -45.17 11.28
CA VAL A 749 -13.96 -44.77 10.09
C VAL A 749 -14.06 -45.96 9.18
N PRO A 750 -15.25 -46.45 8.80
CA PRO A 750 -15.41 -47.53 7.86
C PRO A 750 -14.72 -47.23 6.51
N ALA A 751 -14.18 -48.24 5.83
CA ALA A 751 -13.35 -48.02 4.62
C ALA A 751 -14.15 -47.40 3.46
N ASP A 752 -15.39 -47.81 3.31
CA ASP A 752 -16.33 -47.33 2.30
C ASP A 752 -16.81 -45.91 2.55
N SER A 753 -17.08 -45.53 3.83
CA SER A 753 -17.45 -44.17 4.18
C SER A 753 -16.27 -43.20 4.12
N TYR A 754 -15.04 -43.66 4.35
CA TYR A 754 -13.86 -42.81 4.24
C TYR A 754 -13.71 -42.16 2.88
N VAL A 755 -13.81 -42.95 1.80
CA VAL A 755 -13.70 -42.40 0.42
C VAL A 755 -14.93 -41.55 0.07
N ARG A 756 -16.13 -42.12 0.33
CA ARG A 756 -17.40 -41.46 0.00
C ARG A 756 -17.56 -40.10 0.71
N ASP A 757 -17.26 -40.02 1.99
CA ASP A 757 -17.60 -38.89 2.83
C ASP A 757 -16.43 -37.89 2.92
N GLN A 758 -15.17 -38.35 2.98
CA GLN A 758 -13.99 -37.48 3.18
C GLN A 758 -13.25 -37.12 1.87
N ILE A 759 -13.56 -37.75 0.77
CA ILE A 759 -12.98 -37.43 -0.55
C ILE A 759 -14.06 -36.93 -1.51
N ASP A 760 -15.00 -37.80 -1.85
CA ASP A 760 -16.06 -37.47 -2.82
C ASP A 760 -17.11 -36.53 -2.21
N GLY A 761 -17.41 -36.72 -0.93
CA GLY A 761 -18.38 -35.94 -0.15
C GLY A 761 -17.93 -34.54 0.28
N ILE A 762 -16.71 -34.14 -0.08
CA ILE A 762 -16.22 -32.78 0.23
C ILE A 762 -17.13 -31.75 -0.43
N LYS A 763 -17.74 -30.93 0.42
CA LYS A 763 -18.56 -29.79 0.03
C LYS A 763 -17.73 -28.52 0.09
N VAL A 764 -18.01 -27.59 -0.81
CA VAL A 764 -17.30 -26.31 -0.90
C VAL A 764 -18.34 -25.22 -0.98
N ASP A 765 -18.00 -24.04 -0.52
CA ASP A 765 -18.87 -22.86 -0.54
C ASP A 765 -19.68 -22.79 -1.87
N PRO A 766 -21.02 -22.80 -1.82
CA PRO A 766 -21.85 -22.80 -3.00
C PRO A 766 -21.67 -21.57 -3.89
N ARG A 767 -21.19 -20.47 -3.34
CA ARG A 767 -20.94 -19.19 -4.05
C ARG A 767 -19.77 -19.27 -5.03
N LEU A 768 -18.88 -20.25 -4.91
CA LEU A 768 -17.74 -20.44 -5.79
C LEU A 768 -18.17 -21.04 -7.15
N THR A 769 -17.42 -20.69 -8.19
CA THR A 769 -17.56 -21.28 -9.53
C THR A 769 -17.16 -22.76 -9.51
N SER A 770 -17.56 -23.49 -10.55
CA SER A 770 -17.19 -24.92 -10.68
C SER A 770 -15.69 -25.16 -10.73
N GLN A 771 -14.92 -24.23 -11.30
CA GLN A 771 -13.47 -24.33 -11.38
C GLN A 771 -12.83 -24.08 -10.02
N GLU A 772 -13.29 -23.06 -9.29
CA GLU A 772 -12.82 -22.75 -7.94
C GLU A 772 -13.16 -23.86 -6.95
N LYS A 773 -14.34 -24.48 -7.06
CA LYS A 773 -14.72 -25.65 -6.26
C LYS A 773 -13.78 -26.83 -6.46
N ARG A 774 -13.36 -27.08 -7.70
CA ARG A 774 -12.37 -28.12 -8.01
C ARG A 774 -11.00 -27.78 -7.43
N ALA A 775 -10.56 -26.52 -7.61
CA ALA A 775 -9.29 -26.05 -7.06
C ALA A 775 -9.27 -26.15 -5.52
N ALA A 776 -10.33 -25.74 -4.84
CA ALA A 776 -10.47 -25.86 -3.39
C ALA A 776 -10.32 -27.31 -2.89
N LYS A 777 -11.06 -28.25 -3.50
CA LYS A 777 -10.95 -29.67 -3.16
C LYS A 777 -9.54 -30.20 -3.37
N LEU A 778 -8.92 -29.90 -4.51
CA LEU A 778 -7.56 -30.34 -4.82
C LEU A 778 -6.52 -29.76 -3.86
N THR A 779 -6.65 -28.48 -3.51
CA THR A 779 -5.75 -27.82 -2.56
C THR A 779 -5.84 -28.46 -1.18
N TRP A 780 -7.05 -28.72 -0.69
CA TRP A 780 -7.27 -29.42 0.59
C TRP A 780 -6.64 -30.83 0.55
N LEU A 781 -6.98 -31.64 -0.46
CA LEU A 781 -6.50 -33.02 -0.56
C LEU A 781 -4.97 -33.08 -0.69
N ALA A 782 -4.38 -32.18 -1.47
CA ALA A 782 -2.93 -32.10 -1.63
C ALA A 782 -2.23 -31.69 -0.32
N TRP A 783 -2.74 -30.66 0.35
CA TRP A 783 -2.17 -30.20 1.62
C TRP A 783 -2.32 -31.25 2.73
N PHE A 784 -3.53 -31.80 2.89
CA PHE A 784 -3.79 -32.83 3.88
C PHE A 784 -2.99 -34.09 3.61
N GLY A 785 -2.92 -34.53 2.37
CA GLY A 785 -2.11 -35.68 1.95
C GLY A 785 -0.62 -35.47 2.21
N LEU A 786 -0.09 -34.26 1.98
CA LEU A 786 1.29 -33.90 2.30
C LEU A 786 1.55 -33.93 3.81
N GLU A 787 0.64 -33.38 4.62
CA GLU A 787 0.80 -33.37 6.08
C GLU A 787 0.67 -34.78 6.68
N MET A 788 -0.23 -35.59 6.18
CA MET A 788 -0.33 -37.01 6.56
C MET A 788 0.89 -37.80 6.10
N GLY A 789 1.36 -37.60 4.88
CA GLY A 789 2.57 -38.23 4.35
C GLY A 789 3.82 -37.89 5.19
N ARG A 790 3.98 -36.63 5.58
CA ARG A 790 5.04 -36.20 6.51
C ARG A 790 4.94 -36.87 7.88
N GLY A 791 3.74 -37.06 8.40
CA GLY A 791 3.49 -37.76 9.65
C GLY A 791 3.81 -39.25 9.57
N LEU A 792 3.43 -39.92 8.47
CA LEU A 792 3.64 -41.33 8.23
C LEU A 792 5.12 -41.66 7.91
N LEU A 793 5.80 -40.75 7.17
CA LEU A 793 7.21 -40.89 6.79
C LEU A 793 8.19 -40.26 7.81
N GLY A 794 7.67 -39.61 8.83
CA GLY A 794 8.44 -38.82 9.81
C GLY A 794 9.68 -39.55 10.38
N PRO A 795 9.63 -40.81 10.76
CA PRO A 795 10.78 -41.58 11.23
C PRO A 795 11.87 -41.80 10.15
N PHE A 796 11.45 -41.99 8.90
CA PHE A 796 12.37 -42.21 7.79
C PHE A 796 12.88 -40.90 7.20
N ALA A 797 12.07 -39.86 7.17
CA ALA A 797 12.47 -38.54 6.71
C ALA A 797 13.44 -37.86 7.67
N ARG A 798 13.30 -38.03 9.01
CA ARG A 798 14.31 -37.58 9.97
C ARG A 798 15.63 -38.32 9.81
N ALA A 799 15.63 -39.61 9.68
CA ALA A 799 16.85 -40.35 9.44
C ALA A 799 17.54 -39.91 8.15
N ALA A 800 16.79 -39.57 7.10
CA ALA A 800 17.33 -39.01 5.86
C ALA A 800 17.77 -37.56 6.01
N ALA A 801 17.05 -36.73 6.77
CA ALA A 801 17.42 -35.35 7.06
C ALA A 801 18.63 -35.27 7.99
N ASP A 802 18.69 -36.11 8.99
CA ASP A 802 19.86 -36.24 9.89
C ASP A 802 21.10 -36.73 9.13
N LEU A 803 20.94 -37.62 8.14
CA LEU A 803 22.01 -38.01 7.23
C LEU A 803 22.45 -36.90 6.28
N LEU A 804 21.55 -35.97 5.93
CA LEU A 804 21.85 -34.79 5.12
C LEU A 804 22.40 -33.65 5.98
N ASP A 805 21.95 -33.50 7.23
CA ASP A 805 22.44 -32.50 8.18
C ASP A 805 23.80 -32.86 8.80
N LEU A 806 24.19 -34.12 8.84
CA LEU A 806 25.55 -34.52 9.18
C LEU A 806 26.61 -33.99 8.20
N ARG A 807 26.20 -33.40 7.08
CA ARG A 807 27.07 -32.68 6.13
C ARG A 807 27.13 -31.18 6.36
N ARG A 808 26.34 -30.61 7.30
CA ARG A 808 26.45 -29.22 7.72
C ARG A 808 27.17 -29.14 9.06
N THR A 809 28.30 -28.42 9.07
CA THR A 809 29.05 -28.09 10.29
C THR A 809 28.12 -27.43 11.30
N PRO A 810 28.09 -27.88 12.56
CA PRO A 810 27.26 -27.26 13.59
C PRO A 810 27.72 -25.83 13.85
N THR A 811 26.81 -24.87 13.69
CA THR A 811 26.98 -23.51 14.21
C THR A 811 26.98 -23.58 15.75
N PRO A 812 27.91 -22.94 16.45
CA PRO A 812 27.94 -22.96 17.92
C PRO A 812 26.68 -22.26 18.46
N THR A 813 25.90 -23.00 19.23
CA THR A 813 24.81 -22.45 20.04
C THR A 813 25.41 -21.62 21.16
N GLU A 814 25.23 -20.33 21.14
CA GLU A 814 25.47 -19.47 22.30
C GLU A 814 24.54 -19.85 23.44
N HIS A 815 25.07 -20.56 24.41
CA HIS A 815 24.60 -20.53 25.79
C HIS A 815 24.99 -19.18 26.38
N HIS A 816 24.02 -18.32 26.76
CA HIS A 816 24.20 -17.41 27.90
C HIS A 816 22.90 -16.79 28.37
N ARG A 817 22.63 -17.15 29.65
CA ARG A 817 22.44 -16.36 30.89
C ARG A 817 21.31 -15.34 30.86
#